data_6e7c9bdd304f53711123e56038263c33
#
_entry.id   6e7c9bdd304f53711123e56038263c33
#
_cell.length_a   1.000
_cell.length_b   1.000
_cell.length_c   1.000
_cell.angle_alpha   90.00
_cell.angle_beta   90.00
_cell.angle_gamma   90.00
#
_symmetry.space_group_name_H-M   'P 1'
#
loop_
_entity.id
_entity.type
_entity.pdbx_description
1 polymer ?
#
loop_
_entity_poly.entity_id
_entity_poly.type
_entity_poly.pdbx_seq_one_letter_code
_entity_poly.pdbx_strand_id
1 'polypeptide(L)'
;MRELAGAWRPLIALYAALVGFAHFWLGGAGLMELVAREAFGAGRWTQDVFPVLEPLQLRGFHLLALLPLIFLIYPARPGASPARRPSLPDLGLAALSAAASLYFLAHAQQINARMEFIDPLTGLEWWLGVVAVVTLLEAIRRAVAPILAGIVIISLIYMYVGQWMPGVFNTRPFSVAMIIETVYIVPIVGGIFGPLTGIVAGTIAMFILFGAFVQGSGTGRLFSNFGAAVAGRFAGGPAKVAVITSGLFGTMSGSTVSNVATTGAITIPMMKRLGYAPAVASGIEAAASTGGAIMPPVMGAAAFVMSEITNIPYGDIIVAAAIGAVLYFFAIFVSVHFEAKRLGLAAMEPDTIPPWRVVGRDSHLILPIAVLVWLLVERWSGNFAAFAATVLMMVCASLRSHTRMGPGAIIDAFGNAARTMAVLAAAVAGAGIITSALTVTGLVVAFGGIVKGLAGGSLALLCVLLMLTALILGMGVPTTPAYIITAALGSPVLQEYGVDLLAAHLFMFYFAVLADATPPVAVASYAAAAIAGANPMAAAVQALRFALAGFVVGYAFIYDPGIMLRDGIATIIEDTVTLLAALTLVGAAFGGFFRARLSRPARVLALACGLGAAFGHVFSDHARLVFVLAVLLLFWLLPRLFAAREVRHA
;
A
#
# COMPACT_ATOMS: atom_id res chain seq x y z
N MET A 1 19.05 6.21 -5.41
CA MET A 1 20.04 5.20 -4.98
C MET A 1 21.40 5.53 -5.59
N ARG A 2 22.51 5.03 -4.99
CA ARG A 2 23.84 5.16 -5.56
C ARG A 2 24.05 4.24 -6.76
N GLU A 3 24.85 4.70 -7.73
CA GLU A 3 25.36 3.87 -8.83
C GLU A 3 26.69 3.23 -8.40
N LEU A 4 26.61 2.26 -7.50
CA LEU A 4 27.78 1.64 -6.88
C LEU A 4 28.74 1.05 -7.93
N ALA A 5 30.05 1.25 -7.74
CA ALA A 5 31.10 0.76 -8.63
C ALA A 5 32.24 0.08 -7.85
N GLY A 6 33.11 -0.62 -8.60
CA GLY A 6 34.26 -1.36 -8.02
C GLY A 6 33.81 -2.42 -7.01
N ALA A 7 34.61 -2.64 -5.98
CA ALA A 7 34.33 -3.65 -4.94
C ALA A 7 33.06 -3.40 -4.11
N TRP A 8 32.59 -2.16 -4.03
CA TRP A 8 31.38 -1.82 -3.27
C TRP A 8 30.10 -2.41 -3.89
N ARG A 9 30.03 -2.50 -5.21
CA ARG A 9 28.86 -3.05 -5.90
C ARG A 9 28.57 -4.51 -5.52
N PRO A 10 29.51 -5.46 -5.71
CA PRO A 10 29.27 -6.86 -5.34
C PRO A 10 29.16 -7.04 -3.82
N LEU A 11 29.91 -6.28 -3.01
CA LEU A 11 29.86 -6.38 -1.55
C LEU A 11 28.47 -6.02 -1.00
N ILE A 12 27.91 -4.88 -1.41
CA ILE A 12 26.60 -4.42 -0.95
C ILE A 12 25.48 -5.30 -1.56
N ALA A 13 25.63 -5.78 -2.79
CA ALA A 13 24.71 -6.72 -3.40
C ALA A 13 24.67 -8.05 -2.63
N LEU A 14 25.84 -8.58 -2.27
CA LEU A 14 25.94 -9.79 -1.45
C LEU A 14 25.37 -9.59 -0.05
N TYR A 15 25.69 -8.47 0.61
CA TYR A 15 25.09 -8.12 1.91
C TYR A 15 23.56 -8.09 1.83
N ALA A 16 22.98 -7.39 0.85
CA ALA A 16 21.55 -7.34 0.67
C ALA A 16 20.94 -8.73 0.41
N ALA A 17 21.60 -9.56 -0.41
CA ALA A 17 21.12 -10.91 -0.69
C ALA A 17 21.17 -11.82 0.56
N LEU A 18 22.24 -11.71 1.36
CA LEU A 18 22.37 -12.44 2.63
C LEU A 18 21.28 -12.01 3.63
N VAL A 19 21.01 -10.72 3.73
CA VAL A 19 19.92 -10.19 4.58
C VAL A 19 18.57 -10.72 4.11
N GLY A 20 18.28 -10.68 2.81
CA GLY A 20 17.04 -11.25 2.26
C GLY A 20 16.92 -12.76 2.50
N PHE A 21 18.02 -13.50 2.30
CA PHE A 21 18.07 -14.94 2.58
C PHE A 21 17.87 -15.22 4.08
N ALA A 22 18.49 -14.46 4.97
CA ALA A 22 18.34 -14.63 6.42
C ALA A 22 16.88 -14.44 6.87
N HIS A 23 16.16 -13.44 6.33
CA HIS A 23 14.72 -13.28 6.61
C HIS A 23 13.91 -14.44 6.06
N PHE A 24 14.22 -14.92 4.86
CA PHE A 24 13.57 -16.12 4.30
C PHE A 24 13.80 -17.35 5.18
N TRP A 25 15.03 -17.56 5.62
CA TRP A 25 15.42 -18.68 6.47
C TRP A 25 14.71 -18.64 7.83
N LEU A 26 14.75 -17.50 8.50
CA LEU A 26 14.09 -17.30 9.80
C LEU A 26 12.56 -17.39 9.68
N GLY A 27 11.99 -16.82 8.64
CA GLY A 27 10.54 -16.87 8.39
C GLY A 27 10.03 -18.27 8.08
N GLY A 28 10.85 -19.12 7.46
CA GLY A 28 10.53 -20.52 7.17
C GLY A 28 10.98 -21.52 8.23
N ALA A 29 11.74 -21.09 9.25
CA ALA A 29 12.43 -21.98 10.19
C ALA A 29 11.51 -22.99 10.86
N GLY A 30 10.36 -22.56 11.38
CA GLY A 30 9.41 -23.45 12.04
C GLY A 30 8.84 -24.54 11.13
N LEU A 31 8.53 -24.21 9.87
CA LEU A 31 8.09 -25.19 8.88
C LEU A 31 9.22 -26.14 8.48
N MET A 32 10.41 -25.61 8.24
CA MET A 32 11.57 -26.40 7.84
C MET A 32 11.98 -27.37 8.95
N GLU A 33 11.91 -26.94 10.20
CA GLU A 33 12.12 -27.82 11.37
C GLU A 33 11.05 -28.93 11.42
N LEU A 34 9.77 -28.58 11.29
CA LEU A 34 8.67 -29.54 11.29
C LEU A 34 8.85 -30.59 10.20
N VAL A 35 9.12 -30.18 8.96
CA VAL A 35 9.33 -31.07 7.82
C VAL A 35 10.57 -31.95 8.05
N ALA A 36 11.65 -31.38 8.56
CA ALA A 36 12.87 -32.15 8.85
C ALA A 36 12.62 -33.25 9.89
N ARG A 37 11.84 -32.97 10.92
CA ARG A 37 11.50 -33.91 11.98
C ARG A 37 10.50 -34.98 11.54
N GLU A 38 9.39 -34.55 10.92
CA GLU A 38 8.28 -35.44 10.58
C GLU A 38 8.56 -36.29 9.32
N ALA A 39 9.14 -35.69 8.26
CA ALA A 39 9.38 -36.39 7.01
C ALA A 39 10.72 -37.15 6.96
N PHE A 40 11.74 -36.67 7.69
CA PHE A 40 13.10 -37.22 7.61
C PHE A 40 13.59 -37.78 8.95
N GLY A 41 12.77 -37.77 10.02
CA GLY A 41 13.15 -38.29 11.34
C GLY A 41 14.34 -37.56 11.98
N ALA A 42 14.56 -36.29 11.63
CA ALA A 42 15.71 -35.53 12.10
C ALA A 42 15.64 -35.30 13.61
N GLY A 43 16.78 -35.36 14.28
CA GLY A 43 16.90 -35.20 15.73
C GLY A 43 16.81 -33.72 16.20
N ARG A 44 16.99 -33.49 17.51
CA ARG A 44 16.90 -32.17 18.13
C ARG A 44 17.88 -31.11 17.57
N TRP A 45 18.94 -31.54 16.88
CA TRP A 45 19.89 -30.64 16.22
C TRP A 45 19.21 -29.69 15.19
N THR A 46 17.99 -30.04 14.73
CA THR A 46 17.24 -29.17 13.81
C THR A 46 16.91 -27.79 14.41
N GLN A 47 16.77 -27.69 15.73
CA GLN A 47 16.51 -26.44 16.42
C GLN A 47 17.70 -25.47 16.33
N ASP A 48 18.93 -26.01 16.27
CA ASP A 48 20.14 -25.19 16.10
C ASP A 48 20.28 -24.69 14.64
N VAL A 49 19.80 -25.48 13.68
CA VAL A 49 19.83 -25.13 12.25
C VAL A 49 18.67 -24.21 11.86
N PHE A 50 17.50 -24.41 12.46
CA PHE A 50 16.29 -23.62 12.20
C PHE A 50 15.89 -22.80 13.44
N PRO A 51 16.67 -21.78 13.83
CA PRO A 51 16.40 -21.03 15.04
C PRO A 51 15.12 -20.21 14.91
N VAL A 52 14.25 -20.32 15.90
CA VAL A 52 13.08 -19.45 16.03
C VAL A 52 13.44 -18.32 17.00
N LEU A 53 13.53 -17.11 16.48
CA LEU A 53 13.81 -15.93 17.30
C LEU A 53 12.55 -15.52 18.09
N GLU A 54 12.77 -15.11 19.35
CA GLU A 54 11.72 -14.46 20.13
C GLU A 54 11.25 -13.16 19.45
N PRO A 55 10.01 -12.70 19.68
CA PRO A 55 9.48 -11.51 19.00
C PRO A 55 10.38 -10.28 19.10
N LEU A 56 10.96 -9.98 20.26
CA LEU A 56 11.86 -8.84 20.41
C LEU A 56 13.21 -9.06 19.73
N GLN A 57 13.74 -10.27 19.76
CA GLN A 57 14.95 -10.63 19.03
C GLN A 57 14.76 -10.44 17.53
N LEU A 58 13.62 -10.89 16.99
CA LEU A 58 13.31 -10.72 15.57
C LEU A 58 13.24 -9.24 15.17
N ARG A 59 12.66 -8.37 16.00
CA ARG A 59 12.62 -6.91 15.79
C ARG A 59 14.02 -6.30 15.79
N GLY A 60 14.85 -6.67 16.78
CA GLY A 60 16.25 -6.26 16.87
C GLY A 60 17.07 -6.69 15.65
N PHE A 61 16.97 -7.98 15.26
CA PHE A 61 17.63 -8.51 14.07
C PHE A 61 17.20 -7.78 12.78
N HIS A 62 15.90 -7.53 12.63
CA HIS A 62 15.35 -6.88 11.45
C HIS A 62 15.96 -5.50 11.22
N LEU A 63 16.00 -4.65 12.26
CA LEU A 63 16.57 -3.30 12.15
C LEU A 63 18.09 -3.34 12.08
N LEU A 64 18.76 -4.27 12.79
CA LEU A 64 20.21 -4.48 12.70
C LEU A 64 20.64 -4.81 11.26
N ALA A 65 19.88 -5.65 10.58
CA ALA A 65 20.23 -6.08 9.23
C ALA A 65 19.86 -5.03 8.16
N LEU A 66 18.82 -4.23 8.37
CA LEU A 66 18.24 -3.39 7.31
C LEU A 66 18.59 -1.91 7.41
N LEU A 67 18.69 -1.30 8.61
CA LEU A 67 19.02 0.13 8.72
C LEU A 67 20.40 0.46 8.16
N PRO A 68 21.47 -0.32 8.43
CA PRO A 68 22.78 -0.08 7.82
C PRO A 68 22.75 -0.08 6.29
N LEU A 69 21.94 -0.96 5.69
CA LEU A 69 21.79 -1.07 4.25
C LEU A 69 21.31 0.23 3.61
N ILE A 70 20.45 1.00 4.30
CA ILE A 70 19.99 2.32 3.82
C ILE A 70 21.16 3.26 3.62
N PHE A 71 22.06 3.39 4.60
CA PHE A 71 23.20 4.29 4.53
C PHE A 71 24.21 3.89 3.45
N LEU A 72 24.33 2.59 3.19
CA LEU A 72 25.19 2.07 2.13
C LEU A 72 24.63 2.38 0.73
N ILE A 73 23.29 2.33 0.55
CA ILE A 73 22.62 2.46 -0.75
C ILE A 73 22.20 3.90 -1.06
N TYR A 74 21.70 4.66 -0.06
CA TYR A 74 21.16 5.99 -0.26
C TYR A 74 22.14 7.09 0.13
N PRO A 75 22.51 8.01 -0.78
CA PRO A 75 23.41 9.11 -0.48
C PRO A 75 22.75 10.15 0.44
N ALA A 76 23.54 10.83 1.27
CA ALA A 76 23.04 11.89 2.14
C ALA A 76 22.42 13.06 1.34
N ARG A 77 23.07 13.45 0.22
CA ARG A 77 22.60 14.48 -0.71
C ARG A 77 22.82 14.00 -2.14
N PRO A 78 21.74 13.78 -2.92
CA PRO A 78 21.87 13.46 -4.34
C PRO A 78 22.66 14.56 -5.06
N GLY A 79 23.62 14.16 -5.88
CA GLY A 79 24.49 15.08 -6.63
C GLY A 79 25.71 15.62 -5.88
N ALA A 80 25.69 15.72 -4.54
CA ALA A 80 26.83 16.21 -3.74
C ALA A 80 27.60 15.09 -3.02
N SER A 81 26.93 13.99 -2.68
CA SER A 81 27.57 12.83 -2.04
C SER A 81 28.17 11.90 -3.09
N PRO A 82 29.23 11.13 -2.76
CA PRO A 82 29.81 10.16 -3.69
C PRO A 82 28.78 9.19 -4.24
N ALA A 83 28.60 9.16 -5.58
CA ALA A 83 27.63 8.30 -6.23
C ALA A 83 28.08 6.83 -6.29
N ARG A 84 29.40 6.59 -6.37
CA ARG A 84 29.98 5.26 -6.64
C ARG A 84 30.40 4.46 -5.40
N ARG A 85 30.47 5.10 -4.22
CA ARG A 85 30.84 4.46 -2.94
C ARG A 85 30.15 5.14 -1.76
N PRO A 86 29.96 4.43 -0.61
CA PRO A 86 29.59 5.08 0.65
C PRO A 86 30.69 6.04 1.12
N SER A 87 30.33 7.16 1.73
CA SER A 87 31.27 8.05 2.39
C SER A 87 31.58 7.56 3.82
N LEU A 88 32.63 8.10 4.44
CA LEU A 88 32.97 7.77 5.84
C LEU A 88 31.83 8.09 6.80
N PRO A 89 31.13 9.25 6.71
CA PRO A 89 29.91 9.48 7.52
C PRO A 89 28.81 8.44 7.29
N ASP A 90 28.63 7.92 6.07
CA ASP A 90 27.64 6.87 5.79
C ASP A 90 27.99 5.56 6.50
N LEU A 91 29.28 5.19 6.48
CA LEU A 91 29.77 4.02 7.22
C LEU A 91 29.64 4.21 8.74
N GLY A 92 29.90 5.43 9.23
CA GLY A 92 29.69 5.79 10.64
C GLY A 92 28.21 5.65 11.06
N LEU A 93 27.27 6.18 10.26
CA LEU A 93 25.83 6.04 10.52
C LEU A 93 25.37 4.59 10.42
N ALA A 94 25.88 3.83 9.47
CA ALA A 94 25.60 2.39 9.38
C ALA A 94 26.07 1.64 10.62
N ALA A 95 27.29 1.92 11.10
CA ALA A 95 27.81 1.30 12.33
C ALA A 95 27.04 1.71 13.58
N LEU A 96 26.66 2.99 13.70
CA LEU A 96 25.88 3.51 14.82
C LEU A 96 24.47 2.90 14.86
N SER A 97 23.78 2.83 13.73
CA SER A 97 22.47 2.18 13.65
C SER A 97 22.55 0.68 13.96
N ALA A 98 23.62 0.01 13.51
CA ALA A 98 23.87 -1.38 13.85
C ALA A 98 24.12 -1.56 15.34
N ALA A 99 24.92 -0.69 15.98
CA ALA A 99 25.23 -0.78 17.41
C ALA A 99 23.96 -0.64 18.28
N ALA A 100 23.10 0.33 17.98
CA ALA A 100 21.84 0.51 18.71
C ALA A 100 20.91 -0.70 18.55
N SER A 101 20.79 -1.24 17.34
CA SER A 101 19.94 -2.41 17.08
C SER A 101 20.53 -3.71 17.65
N LEU A 102 21.86 -3.84 17.64
CA LEU A 102 22.57 -4.99 18.23
C LEU A 102 22.42 -5.02 19.76
N TYR A 103 22.50 -3.86 20.40
CA TYR A 103 22.25 -3.77 21.84
C TYR A 103 20.83 -4.27 22.18
N PHE A 104 19.82 -3.79 21.46
CA PHE A 104 18.44 -4.22 21.65
C PHE A 104 18.27 -5.72 21.43
N LEU A 105 18.86 -6.28 20.36
CA LEU A 105 18.85 -7.71 20.08
C LEU A 105 19.51 -8.54 21.20
N ALA A 106 20.68 -8.12 21.65
CA ALA A 106 21.45 -8.85 22.66
C ALA A 106 20.80 -8.82 24.06
N HIS A 107 20.05 -7.75 24.37
CA HIS A 107 19.40 -7.58 25.66
C HIS A 107 17.87 -7.79 25.61
N ALA A 108 17.36 -8.39 24.53
CA ALA A 108 15.90 -8.55 24.29
C ALA A 108 15.17 -9.21 25.47
N GLN A 109 15.76 -10.23 26.11
CA GLN A 109 15.16 -10.90 27.28
C GLN A 109 15.13 -9.99 28.52
N GLN A 110 16.19 -9.20 28.75
CA GLN A 110 16.23 -8.24 29.85
C GLN A 110 15.22 -7.12 29.64
N ILE A 111 15.13 -6.60 28.41
CA ILE A 111 14.15 -5.58 28.00
C ILE A 111 12.72 -6.10 28.19
N ASN A 112 12.46 -7.36 27.86
CA ASN A 112 11.14 -7.98 28.03
C ASN A 112 10.76 -8.16 29.51
N ALA A 113 11.73 -8.35 30.38
CA ALA A 113 11.52 -8.51 31.84
C ALA A 113 11.48 -7.16 32.60
N ARG A 114 11.80 -6.05 31.94
CA ARG A 114 11.86 -4.72 32.53
C ARG A 114 10.47 -4.20 32.93
N MET A 115 10.40 -3.53 34.06
CA MET A 115 9.22 -2.74 34.46
C MET A 115 9.28 -1.37 33.81
N GLU A 116 8.39 -1.15 32.84
CA GLU A 116 8.32 0.09 32.06
C GLU A 116 8.13 1.30 32.96
N PHE A 117 8.91 2.37 32.72
CA PHE A 117 8.89 3.64 33.47
C PHE A 117 9.22 3.54 34.98
N ILE A 118 9.57 2.35 35.48
CA ILE A 118 9.99 2.11 36.87
C ILE A 118 11.49 1.84 36.94
N ASP A 119 11.98 0.92 36.11
CA ASP A 119 13.40 0.64 36.03
C ASP A 119 14.14 1.79 35.33
N PRO A 120 15.15 2.40 35.96
CA PRO A 120 15.85 3.56 35.39
C PRO A 120 16.63 3.17 34.12
N LEU A 121 16.66 4.08 33.13
CA LEU A 121 17.55 3.94 31.99
C LEU A 121 19.01 4.00 32.44
N THR A 122 19.81 3.07 31.97
CA THR A 122 21.28 3.20 32.10
C THR A 122 21.80 4.30 31.16
N GLY A 123 22.95 4.88 31.51
CA GLY A 123 23.59 5.89 30.63
C GLY A 123 23.86 5.38 29.21
N LEU A 124 24.18 4.09 29.06
CA LEU A 124 24.37 3.47 27.76
C LEU A 124 23.06 3.39 26.96
N GLU A 125 21.97 2.94 27.57
CA GLU A 125 20.64 2.87 26.95
C GLU A 125 20.14 4.24 26.51
N TRP A 126 20.40 5.27 27.33
CA TRP A 126 20.04 6.64 26.97
C TRP A 126 20.76 7.11 25.71
N TRP A 127 22.09 6.93 25.64
CA TRP A 127 22.87 7.32 24.46
C TRP A 127 22.53 6.49 23.23
N LEU A 128 22.35 5.18 23.36
CA LEU A 128 21.94 4.32 22.26
C LEU A 128 20.52 4.65 21.76
N GLY A 129 19.61 5.07 22.66
CA GLY A 129 18.30 5.55 22.28
C GLY A 129 18.37 6.85 21.45
N VAL A 130 19.21 7.82 21.85
CA VAL A 130 19.45 9.02 21.05
C VAL A 130 20.04 8.65 19.68
N VAL A 131 21.04 7.78 19.65
CA VAL A 131 21.63 7.28 18.40
C VAL A 131 20.60 6.60 17.51
N ALA A 132 19.74 5.75 18.09
CA ALA A 132 18.67 5.07 17.35
C ALA A 132 17.70 6.07 16.70
N VAL A 133 17.24 7.07 17.46
CA VAL A 133 16.33 8.11 16.93
C VAL A 133 17.00 8.91 15.82
N VAL A 134 18.24 9.40 16.02
CA VAL A 134 18.94 10.21 15.02
C VAL A 134 19.22 9.42 13.74
N THR A 135 19.70 8.19 13.88
CA THR A 135 19.99 7.33 12.71
C THR A 135 18.71 6.95 11.99
N LEU A 136 17.61 6.66 12.70
CA LEU A 136 16.31 6.38 12.09
C LEU A 136 15.75 7.59 11.33
N LEU A 137 15.79 8.79 11.91
CA LEU A 137 15.36 10.03 11.24
C LEU A 137 16.14 10.27 9.95
N GLU A 138 17.46 10.06 9.99
CA GLU A 138 18.31 10.21 8.80
C GLU A 138 18.03 9.10 7.77
N ALA A 139 17.74 7.86 8.20
CA ALA A 139 17.34 6.78 7.31
C ALA A 139 16.01 7.09 6.61
N ILE A 140 15.01 7.57 7.36
CA ILE A 140 13.70 8.00 6.82
C ILE A 140 13.90 9.13 5.81
N ARG A 141 14.68 10.15 6.15
CA ARG A 141 14.95 11.29 5.26
C ARG A 141 15.58 10.86 3.94
N ARG A 142 16.48 9.87 3.96
CA ARG A 142 17.22 9.40 2.76
C ARG A 142 16.43 8.45 1.89
N ALA A 143 15.76 7.49 2.51
CA ALA A 143 15.20 6.33 1.81
C ALA A 143 13.68 6.35 1.66
N VAL A 144 12.98 7.09 2.52
CA VAL A 144 11.51 7.11 2.56
C VAL A 144 10.98 8.46 2.07
N ALA A 145 10.81 9.41 2.98
CA ALA A 145 10.30 10.73 2.67
C ALA A 145 10.68 11.74 3.76
N PRO A 146 11.18 12.94 3.40
CA PRO A 146 11.47 14.01 4.38
C PRO A 146 10.25 14.43 5.20
N ILE A 147 9.05 14.34 4.61
CA ILE A 147 7.79 14.67 5.28
C ILE A 147 7.56 13.74 6.48
N LEU A 148 7.76 12.44 6.32
CA LEU A 148 7.61 11.49 7.43
C LEU A 148 8.63 11.78 8.54
N ALA A 149 9.88 12.09 8.20
CA ALA A 149 10.88 12.50 9.19
C ALA A 149 10.44 13.76 9.95
N GLY A 150 9.84 14.73 9.26
CA GLY A 150 9.26 15.93 9.86
C GLY A 150 8.12 15.61 10.84
N ILE A 151 7.21 14.70 10.47
CA ILE A 151 6.10 14.27 11.36
C ILE A 151 6.66 13.57 12.60
N VAL A 152 7.67 12.70 12.47
CA VAL A 152 8.34 12.06 13.61
C VAL A 152 8.96 13.11 14.53
N ILE A 153 9.67 14.10 13.98
CA ILE A 153 10.28 15.19 14.77
C ILE A 153 9.19 16.00 15.49
N ILE A 154 8.12 16.37 14.81
CA ILE A 154 6.99 17.09 15.41
C ILE A 154 6.37 16.28 16.55
N SER A 155 6.21 14.97 16.37
CA SER A 155 5.66 14.08 17.40
C SER A 155 6.56 14.02 18.64
N LEU A 156 7.89 13.93 18.46
CA LEU A 156 8.86 13.95 19.57
C LEU A 156 8.87 15.30 20.29
N ILE A 157 8.83 16.41 19.54
CA ILE A 157 8.73 17.76 20.10
C ILE A 157 7.41 17.89 20.87
N TYR A 158 6.30 17.40 20.32
CA TYR A 158 5.00 17.48 20.98
C TYR A 158 4.98 16.71 22.34
N MET A 159 5.59 15.54 22.42
CA MET A 159 5.73 14.84 23.71
C MET A 159 6.40 15.73 24.78
N TYR A 160 7.39 16.53 24.41
CA TYR A 160 8.10 17.42 25.33
C TYR A 160 7.33 18.70 25.62
N VAL A 161 6.81 19.38 24.60
CA VAL A 161 6.18 20.71 24.74
C VAL A 161 4.69 20.65 25.05
N GLY A 162 4.05 19.49 24.91
CA GLY A 162 2.61 19.32 25.08
C GLY A 162 2.10 19.73 26.46
N GLN A 163 2.95 19.66 27.50
CA GLN A 163 2.62 20.13 28.85
C GLN A 163 2.33 21.64 28.95
N TRP A 164 2.79 22.44 27.99
CA TRP A 164 2.54 23.88 27.90
C TRP A 164 1.47 24.25 26.86
N MET A 165 0.93 23.26 26.15
CA MET A 165 -0.10 23.51 25.15
C MET A 165 -1.45 23.83 25.82
N PRO A 166 -2.26 24.72 25.23
CA PRO A 166 -3.56 25.08 25.81
C PRO A 166 -4.65 24.03 25.51
N GLY A 167 -5.63 23.95 26.42
CA GLY A 167 -6.89 23.21 26.22
C GLY A 167 -6.68 21.71 26.01
N VAL A 168 -7.33 21.15 25.00
CA VAL A 168 -7.33 19.72 24.71
C VAL A 168 -5.98 19.17 24.25
N PHE A 169 -5.04 20.03 23.88
CA PHE A 169 -3.68 19.66 23.49
C PHE A 169 -2.71 19.61 24.67
N ASN A 170 -3.17 19.92 25.89
CA ASN A 170 -2.33 19.79 27.07
C ASN A 170 -2.07 18.32 27.41
N THR A 171 -0.81 18.01 27.76
CA THR A 171 -0.40 16.65 28.13
C THR A 171 0.30 16.65 29.48
N ARG A 172 0.41 15.49 30.12
CA ARG A 172 1.33 15.32 31.23
C ARG A 172 2.76 15.66 30.82
N PRO A 173 3.62 16.10 31.74
CA PRO A 173 5.02 16.39 31.44
C PRO A 173 5.80 15.10 31.11
N PHE A 174 6.55 15.13 30.02
CA PHE A 174 7.48 14.08 29.63
C PHE A 174 8.90 14.64 29.67
N SER A 175 9.77 14.04 30.48
CA SER A 175 11.21 14.33 30.43
C SER A 175 11.84 13.73 29.17
N VAL A 176 12.99 14.26 28.75
CA VAL A 176 13.73 13.70 27.60
C VAL A 176 14.07 12.22 27.84
N ALA A 177 14.41 11.84 29.06
CA ALA A 177 14.68 10.44 29.40
C ALA A 177 13.44 9.55 29.19
N MET A 178 12.25 9.99 29.63
CA MET A 178 11.00 9.27 29.39
C MET A 178 10.67 9.17 27.90
N ILE A 179 10.95 10.20 27.10
CA ILE A 179 10.75 10.16 25.65
C ILE A 179 11.67 9.11 25.04
N ILE A 180 12.97 9.11 25.35
CA ILE A 180 13.93 8.13 24.85
C ILE A 180 13.54 6.71 25.29
N GLU A 181 13.13 6.52 26.54
CA GLU A 181 12.64 5.25 27.05
C GLU A 181 11.44 4.75 26.23
N THR A 182 10.43 5.60 26.05
CA THR A 182 9.21 5.28 25.29
C THR A 182 9.50 4.86 23.85
N VAL A 183 10.43 5.53 23.16
CA VAL A 183 10.66 5.29 21.73
C VAL A 183 11.71 4.21 21.44
N TYR A 184 12.57 3.88 22.41
CA TYR A 184 13.67 2.96 22.20
C TYR A 184 13.55 1.65 23.00
N ILE A 185 13.25 1.73 24.29
CA ILE A 185 13.29 0.58 25.21
C ILE A 185 11.90 -0.02 25.48
N VAL A 186 10.81 0.77 25.41
CA VAL A 186 9.46 0.29 25.69
C VAL A 186 8.80 -0.26 24.43
N PRO A 187 8.84 -1.60 24.19
CA PRO A 187 8.38 -2.18 22.92
C PRO A 187 6.87 -2.44 22.87
N ILE A 188 6.13 -2.26 23.98
CA ILE A 188 4.70 -2.59 24.07
C ILE A 188 3.85 -1.46 23.53
N VAL A 189 4.13 -0.23 23.90
CA VAL A 189 3.35 0.95 23.51
C VAL A 189 3.60 1.37 22.04
N GLY A 190 4.74 0.97 21.47
CA GLY A 190 5.16 1.36 20.12
C GLY A 190 6.66 1.56 20.04
N GLY A 191 7.12 2.73 19.54
CA GLY A 191 8.53 3.05 19.38
C GLY A 191 9.21 2.33 18.22
N ILE A 192 10.54 2.42 18.16
CA ILE A 192 11.38 1.90 17.08
C ILE A 192 11.25 0.37 16.96
N PHE A 193 11.29 -0.32 18.10
CA PHE A 193 11.19 -1.78 18.19
C PHE A 193 9.80 -2.26 18.62
N GLY A 194 8.78 -1.43 18.40
CA GLY A 194 7.40 -1.71 18.79
C GLY A 194 6.74 -2.84 17.97
N PRO A 195 5.45 -3.12 18.25
CA PRO A 195 4.69 -4.20 17.58
C PRO A 195 4.69 -4.05 16.05
N LEU A 196 4.59 -2.82 15.54
CA LEU A 196 4.60 -2.52 14.10
C LEU A 196 5.87 -3.01 13.41
N THR A 197 7.03 -2.83 14.04
CA THR A 197 8.31 -3.37 13.54
C THR A 197 8.31 -4.90 13.56
N GLY A 198 7.65 -5.52 14.55
CA GLY A 198 7.46 -6.97 14.62
C GLY A 198 6.67 -7.54 13.45
N ILE A 199 5.58 -6.87 13.05
CA ILE A 199 4.76 -7.26 11.90
C ILE A 199 5.58 -7.21 10.61
N VAL A 200 6.40 -6.15 10.45
CA VAL A 200 7.25 -6.01 9.26
C VAL A 200 8.35 -7.08 9.25
N ALA A 201 8.97 -7.33 10.39
CA ALA A 201 10.05 -8.30 10.53
C ALA A 201 9.61 -9.76 10.26
N GLY A 202 8.40 -10.09 10.66
CA GLY A 202 7.80 -11.41 10.46
C GLY A 202 7.05 -11.50 9.14
N THR A 203 5.76 -11.20 9.20
CA THR A 203 4.82 -11.48 8.10
C THR A 203 5.14 -10.69 6.84
N ILE A 204 5.33 -9.36 6.95
CA ILE A 204 5.49 -8.52 5.75
C ILE A 204 6.80 -8.82 5.01
N ALA A 205 7.89 -9.11 5.74
CA ALA A 205 9.15 -9.49 5.12
C ALA A 205 9.00 -10.70 4.18
N MET A 206 8.20 -11.69 4.57
CA MET A 206 7.93 -12.88 3.75
C MET A 206 7.11 -12.55 2.50
N PHE A 207 6.14 -11.64 2.58
CA PHE A 207 5.39 -11.20 1.42
C PHE A 207 6.22 -10.36 0.44
N ILE A 208 7.14 -9.54 0.96
CA ILE A 208 8.10 -8.80 0.11
C ILE A 208 9.02 -9.79 -0.63
N LEU A 209 9.47 -10.85 0.04
CA LEU A 209 10.24 -11.92 -0.58
C LEU A 209 9.41 -12.60 -1.68
N PHE A 210 8.18 -13.01 -1.38
CA PHE A 210 7.28 -13.59 -2.37
C PHE A 210 7.14 -12.67 -3.59
N GLY A 211 6.85 -11.38 -3.39
CA GLY A 211 6.73 -10.40 -4.45
C GLY A 211 8.00 -10.25 -5.31
N ALA A 212 9.18 -10.31 -4.69
CA ALA A 212 10.46 -10.24 -5.40
C ALA A 212 10.69 -11.48 -6.29
N PHE A 213 10.34 -12.68 -5.79
CA PHE A 213 10.41 -13.91 -6.59
C PHE A 213 9.39 -13.94 -7.72
N VAL A 214 8.19 -13.43 -7.49
CA VAL A 214 7.18 -13.29 -8.54
C VAL A 214 7.68 -12.34 -9.65
N GLN A 215 8.29 -11.22 -9.29
CA GLN A 215 8.90 -10.31 -10.28
C GLN A 215 10.01 -11.00 -11.07
N GLY A 216 10.88 -11.73 -10.38
CA GLY A 216 12.01 -12.46 -10.99
C GLY A 216 11.57 -13.61 -11.91
N SER A 217 10.42 -14.22 -11.68
CA SER A 217 9.88 -15.37 -12.45
C SER A 217 9.33 -15.00 -13.83
N GLY A 218 9.14 -13.70 -14.12
CA GLY A 218 8.51 -13.23 -15.35
C GLY A 218 6.98 -13.17 -15.32
N THR A 219 6.35 -13.32 -14.15
CA THR A 219 4.90 -13.19 -13.95
C THR A 219 4.36 -11.83 -14.42
N GLY A 220 5.16 -10.76 -14.33
CA GLY A 220 4.77 -9.45 -14.86
C GLY A 220 4.50 -9.47 -16.37
N ARG A 221 5.23 -10.29 -17.13
CA ARG A 221 4.98 -10.50 -18.57
C ARG A 221 3.67 -11.24 -18.80
N LEU A 222 3.38 -12.26 -17.99
CA LEU A 222 2.09 -12.98 -18.04
C LEU A 222 0.92 -12.01 -17.83
N PHE A 223 1.00 -11.15 -16.82
CA PHE A 223 -0.06 -10.17 -16.54
C PHE A 223 -0.23 -9.12 -17.66
N SER A 224 0.86 -8.65 -18.23
CA SER A 224 0.81 -7.73 -19.37
C SER A 224 0.17 -8.39 -20.60
N ASN A 225 0.56 -9.63 -20.90
CA ASN A 225 -0.03 -10.41 -22.00
C ASN A 225 -1.52 -10.71 -21.75
N PHE A 226 -1.90 -11.04 -20.53
CA PHE A 226 -3.29 -11.25 -20.15
C PHE A 226 -4.11 -9.97 -20.32
N GLY A 227 -3.63 -8.84 -19.80
CA GLY A 227 -4.28 -7.54 -19.95
C GLY A 227 -4.47 -7.15 -21.41
N ALA A 228 -3.45 -7.37 -22.25
CA ALA A 228 -3.51 -7.10 -23.68
C ALA A 228 -4.50 -8.02 -24.41
N ALA A 229 -4.54 -9.32 -24.08
CA ALA A 229 -5.47 -10.28 -24.67
C ALA A 229 -6.93 -9.96 -24.31
N VAL A 230 -7.20 -9.48 -23.08
CA VAL A 230 -8.55 -9.12 -22.62
C VAL A 230 -8.99 -7.77 -23.17
N ALA A 231 -8.16 -6.74 -23.06
CA ALA A 231 -8.58 -5.35 -23.24
C ALA A 231 -8.02 -4.68 -24.50
N GLY A 232 -7.03 -5.25 -25.17
CA GLY A 232 -6.35 -4.62 -26.31
C GLY A 232 -7.27 -4.31 -27.50
N ARG A 233 -8.30 -5.15 -27.72
CA ARG A 233 -9.28 -5.00 -28.83
C ARG A 233 -10.32 -3.89 -28.64
N PHE A 234 -10.37 -3.27 -27.45
CA PHE A 234 -11.33 -2.21 -27.20
C PHE A 234 -10.73 -0.82 -27.43
N ALA A 235 -11.58 0.17 -27.71
CA ALA A 235 -11.17 1.56 -27.85
C ALA A 235 -10.31 2.01 -26.66
N GLY A 236 -9.17 2.66 -26.93
CA GLY A 236 -8.20 3.03 -25.90
C GLY A 236 -7.49 1.83 -25.27
N GLY A 237 -7.31 0.74 -26.03
CA GLY A 237 -6.73 -0.53 -25.57
C GLY A 237 -5.57 -0.41 -24.60
N PRO A 238 -4.47 0.31 -24.93
CA PRO A 238 -3.30 0.43 -24.07
C PRO A 238 -3.61 0.95 -22.65
N ALA A 239 -4.56 1.89 -22.52
CA ALA A 239 -4.93 2.43 -21.21
C ALA A 239 -5.73 1.42 -20.36
N LYS A 240 -6.58 0.62 -21.01
CA LYS A 240 -7.30 -0.48 -20.33
C LYS A 240 -6.36 -1.63 -19.95
N VAL A 241 -5.39 -1.91 -20.81
CA VAL A 241 -4.29 -2.86 -20.51
C VAL A 241 -3.52 -2.38 -19.28
N ALA A 242 -3.19 -1.08 -19.20
CA ALA A 242 -2.54 -0.51 -18.04
C ALA A 242 -3.37 -0.74 -16.75
N VAL A 243 -4.68 -0.49 -16.77
CA VAL A 243 -5.56 -0.71 -15.62
C VAL A 243 -5.54 -2.17 -15.16
N ILE A 244 -5.70 -3.13 -16.08
CA ILE A 244 -5.72 -4.56 -15.75
C ILE A 244 -4.35 -5.03 -15.28
N THR A 245 -3.27 -4.65 -15.99
CA THR A 245 -1.91 -5.08 -15.65
C THR A 245 -1.47 -4.51 -14.30
N SER A 246 -1.73 -3.22 -14.05
CA SER A 246 -1.40 -2.58 -12.77
C SER A 246 -2.24 -3.15 -11.63
N GLY A 247 -3.50 -3.51 -11.88
CA GLY A 247 -4.33 -4.23 -10.91
C GLY A 247 -3.72 -5.57 -10.53
N LEU A 248 -3.43 -6.41 -11.51
CA LEU A 248 -2.83 -7.72 -11.29
C LEU A 248 -1.42 -7.64 -10.67
N PHE A 249 -0.58 -6.73 -11.14
CA PHE A 249 0.76 -6.55 -10.58
C PHE A 249 0.69 -5.99 -9.15
N GLY A 250 -0.24 -5.08 -8.90
CA GLY A 250 -0.49 -4.49 -7.60
C GLY A 250 -0.86 -5.51 -6.53
N THR A 251 -1.59 -6.59 -6.92
CA THR A 251 -1.95 -7.69 -6.00
C THR A 251 -0.73 -8.28 -5.29
N MET A 252 0.48 -8.07 -5.81
CA MET A 252 1.69 -8.70 -5.33
C MET A 252 2.76 -7.73 -4.89
N SER A 253 2.83 -6.53 -5.49
CA SER A 253 3.84 -5.53 -5.15
C SER A 253 3.47 -4.73 -3.90
N GLY A 254 2.18 -4.49 -3.70
CA GLY A 254 1.65 -3.69 -2.60
C GLY A 254 2.18 -2.25 -2.52
N SER A 255 3.00 -1.83 -3.48
CA SER A 255 3.64 -0.52 -3.53
C SER A 255 3.24 0.23 -4.80
N THR A 256 2.58 1.36 -4.64
CA THR A 256 2.11 2.22 -5.74
C THR A 256 3.24 2.66 -6.66
N VAL A 257 4.36 3.12 -6.09
CA VAL A 257 5.53 3.60 -6.85
C VAL A 257 6.25 2.46 -7.58
N SER A 258 6.39 1.29 -6.93
CA SER A 258 6.98 0.11 -7.56
C SER A 258 6.13 -0.39 -8.73
N ASN A 259 4.81 -0.33 -8.59
CA ASN A 259 3.86 -0.68 -9.63
C ASN A 259 4.02 0.26 -10.84
N VAL A 260 3.99 1.59 -10.62
CA VAL A 260 4.24 2.59 -11.67
C VAL A 260 5.58 2.35 -12.37
N ALA A 261 6.65 2.08 -11.63
CA ALA A 261 7.97 1.86 -12.21
C ALA A 261 8.03 0.63 -13.12
N THR A 262 7.28 -0.42 -12.78
CA THR A 262 7.29 -1.70 -13.50
C THR A 262 6.31 -1.70 -14.67
N THR A 263 5.04 -1.41 -14.42
CA THR A 263 3.99 -1.44 -15.44
C THR A 263 4.03 -0.19 -16.31
N GLY A 264 4.22 0.98 -15.72
CA GLY A 264 4.25 2.26 -16.39
C GLY A 264 5.40 2.41 -17.39
N ALA A 265 6.53 1.75 -17.14
CA ALA A 265 7.63 1.71 -18.12
C ALA A 265 7.20 1.12 -19.49
N ILE A 266 6.19 0.26 -19.51
CA ILE A 266 5.63 -0.37 -20.72
C ILE A 266 4.37 0.35 -21.17
N THR A 267 3.43 0.59 -20.28
CA THR A 267 2.08 1.05 -20.60
C THR A 267 2.02 2.53 -20.95
N ILE A 268 2.80 3.40 -20.29
CA ILE A 268 2.85 4.84 -20.59
C ILE A 268 3.33 5.10 -22.03
N PRO A 269 4.45 4.53 -22.51
CA PRO A 269 4.84 4.65 -23.91
C PRO A 269 3.80 4.11 -24.90
N MET A 270 3.10 3.03 -24.56
CA MET A 270 2.01 2.49 -25.38
C MET A 270 0.84 3.45 -25.49
N MET A 271 0.40 4.04 -24.37
CA MET A 271 -0.67 5.05 -24.33
C MET A 271 -0.30 6.29 -25.14
N LYS A 272 0.92 6.79 -24.98
CA LYS A 272 1.41 7.97 -25.73
C LYS A 272 1.43 7.71 -27.25
N ARG A 273 1.86 6.52 -27.70
CA ARG A 273 1.84 6.15 -29.12
C ARG A 273 0.42 6.10 -29.70
N LEU A 274 -0.58 5.72 -28.89
CA LEU A 274 -1.98 5.71 -29.32
C LEU A 274 -2.60 7.12 -29.38
N GLY A 275 -1.94 8.15 -28.83
CA GLY A 275 -2.41 9.53 -28.86
C GLY A 275 -2.91 10.11 -27.52
N TYR A 276 -2.70 9.40 -26.40
CA TYR A 276 -2.94 10.01 -25.09
C TYR A 276 -1.89 11.08 -24.79
N ALA A 277 -2.33 12.23 -24.28
CA ALA A 277 -1.41 13.26 -23.79
C ALA A 277 -0.55 12.71 -22.64
N PRO A 278 0.75 13.10 -22.53
CA PRO A 278 1.65 12.58 -21.50
C PRO A 278 1.11 12.66 -20.07
N ALA A 279 0.47 13.77 -19.70
CA ALA A 279 -0.15 13.95 -18.38
C ALA A 279 -1.35 13.01 -18.15
N VAL A 280 -2.14 12.72 -19.20
CA VAL A 280 -3.28 11.80 -19.11
C VAL A 280 -2.79 10.36 -18.98
N ALA A 281 -1.79 9.94 -19.78
CA ALA A 281 -1.18 8.61 -19.68
C ALA A 281 -0.57 8.39 -18.29
N SER A 282 0.14 9.38 -17.74
CA SER A 282 0.68 9.35 -16.38
C SER A 282 -0.42 9.23 -15.33
N GLY A 283 -1.50 10.01 -15.49
CA GLY A 283 -2.62 10.02 -14.54
C GLY A 283 -3.36 8.68 -14.51
N ILE A 284 -3.59 8.04 -15.66
CA ILE A 284 -4.22 6.71 -15.75
C ILE A 284 -3.34 5.67 -15.05
N GLU A 285 -2.05 5.66 -15.37
CA GLU A 285 -1.10 4.71 -14.76
C GLU A 285 -1.01 4.90 -13.25
N ALA A 286 -0.90 6.14 -12.77
CA ALA A 286 -0.82 6.45 -11.35
C ALA A 286 -2.11 6.02 -10.60
N ALA A 287 -3.29 6.33 -11.15
CA ALA A 287 -4.56 5.91 -10.55
C ALA A 287 -4.70 4.38 -10.49
N ALA A 288 -4.35 3.68 -11.58
CA ALA A 288 -4.38 2.23 -11.62
C ALA A 288 -3.37 1.59 -10.64
N SER A 289 -2.15 2.12 -10.59
CA SER A 289 -1.10 1.63 -9.68
C SER A 289 -1.44 1.89 -8.21
N THR A 290 -2.12 2.98 -7.90
CA THR A 290 -2.62 3.27 -6.55
C THR A 290 -3.64 2.22 -6.12
N GLY A 291 -4.56 1.82 -7.00
CA GLY A 291 -5.50 0.73 -6.74
C GLY A 291 -4.83 -0.62 -6.47
N GLY A 292 -3.62 -0.83 -6.97
CA GLY A 292 -2.86 -2.04 -6.71
C GLY A 292 -2.59 -2.30 -5.22
N ALA A 293 -2.41 -1.24 -4.42
CA ALA A 293 -2.23 -1.37 -2.97
C ALA A 293 -3.52 -1.76 -2.23
N ILE A 294 -4.69 -1.65 -2.88
CA ILE A 294 -6.00 -2.02 -2.32
C ILE A 294 -6.40 -3.43 -2.77
N MET A 295 -5.81 -3.95 -3.84
CA MET A 295 -6.23 -5.20 -4.47
C MET A 295 -5.71 -6.43 -3.71
N PRO A 296 -6.59 -7.34 -3.24
CA PRO A 296 -6.18 -8.64 -2.69
C PRO A 296 -5.38 -9.48 -3.72
N PRO A 297 -4.52 -10.41 -3.29
CA PRO A 297 -4.39 -10.93 -1.92
C PRO A 297 -3.39 -10.18 -1.04
N VAL A 298 -2.40 -9.42 -1.56
CA VAL A 298 -1.37 -8.82 -0.70
C VAL A 298 -1.79 -7.46 -0.16
N MET A 299 -2.51 -6.63 -0.93
CA MET A 299 -3.06 -5.34 -0.52
C MET A 299 -2.01 -4.37 0.08
N GLY A 300 -0.75 -4.56 -0.22
CA GLY A 300 0.33 -3.85 0.47
C GLY A 300 0.52 -4.26 1.94
N ALA A 301 1.60 -3.75 2.52
CA ALA A 301 1.96 -4.07 3.91
C ALA A 301 0.93 -3.57 4.95
N ALA A 302 0.12 -2.58 4.60
CA ALA A 302 -0.86 -1.97 5.50
C ALA A 302 -1.98 -2.94 5.92
N ALA A 303 -2.41 -3.84 5.05
CA ALA A 303 -3.47 -4.80 5.38
C ALA A 303 -3.02 -5.87 6.41
N PHE A 304 -1.73 -6.21 6.43
CA PHE A 304 -1.19 -7.06 7.50
C PHE A 304 -1.15 -6.33 8.84
N VAL A 305 -0.80 -5.05 8.82
CA VAL A 305 -0.89 -4.19 10.01
C VAL A 305 -2.35 -4.08 10.47
N MET A 306 -3.30 -3.98 9.55
CA MET A 306 -4.73 -3.99 9.87
C MET A 306 -5.12 -5.27 10.62
N SER A 307 -4.71 -6.43 10.13
CA SER A 307 -4.98 -7.73 10.78
C SER A 307 -4.49 -7.77 12.23
N GLU A 308 -3.29 -7.30 12.47
CA GLU A 308 -2.71 -7.28 13.83
C GLU A 308 -3.38 -6.27 14.75
N ILE A 309 -3.66 -5.06 14.27
CA ILE A 309 -4.30 -4.01 15.08
C ILE A 309 -5.73 -4.39 15.44
N THR A 310 -6.46 -5.01 14.50
CA THR A 310 -7.88 -5.36 14.68
C THR A 310 -8.09 -6.75 15.26
N ASN A 311 -7.06 -7.60 15.30
CA ASN A 311 -7.16 -9.02 15.60
C ASN A 311 -8.13 -9.79 14.66
N ILE A 312 -8.42 -9.23 13.47
CA ILE A 312 -9.21 -9.90 12.44
C ILE A 312 -8.25 -10.74 11.58
N PRO A 313 -8.55 -12.03 11.35
CA PRO A 313 -7.74 -12.87 10.49
C PRO A 313 -7.53 -12.23 9.10
N TYR A 314 -6.31 -12.28 8.61
CA TYR A 314 -5.97 -11.65 7.32
C TYR A 314 -6.83 -12.17 6.15
N GLY A 315 -7.18 -13.46 6.17
CA GLY A 315 -8.09 -14.06 5.20
C GLY A 315 -9.46 -13.38 5.14
N ASP A 316 -10.00 -13.00 6.30
CA ASP A 316 -11.29 -12.31 6.39
C ASP A 316 -11.20 -10.87 5.84
N ILE A 317 -10.05 -10.20 6.03
CA ILE A 317 -9.79 -8.85 5.50
C ILE A 317 -9.73 -8.87 3.97
N ILE A 318 -8.99 -9.82 3.37
CA ILE A 318 -8.86 -9.91 1.91
C ILE A 318 -10.20 -10.24 1.24
N VAL A 319 -11.02 -11.07 1.87
CA VAL A 319 -12.38 -11.38 1.39
C VAL A 319 -13.26 -10.13 1.46
N ALA A 320 -13.27 -9.42 2.58
CA ALA A 320 -14.05 -8.20 2.76
C ALA A 320 -13.63 -7.06 1.81
N ALA A 321 -12.34 -6.97 1.48
CA ALA A 321 -11.84 -5.95 0.57
C ALA A 321 -12.07 -6.28 -0.92
N ALA A 322 -12.38 -7.53 -1.27
CA ALA A 322 -12.34 -8.02 -2.65
C ALA A 322 -13.30 -7.27 -3.59
N ILE A 323 -14.58 -7.13 -3.22
CA ILE A 323 -15.56 -6.42 -4.05
C ILE A 323 -15.18 -4.95 -4.17
N GLY A 324 -14.81 -4.29 -3.06
CA GLY A 324 -14.40 -2.89 -3.08
C GLY A 324 -13.21 -2.64 -4.02
N ALA A 325 -12.22 -3.52 -4.01
CA ALA A 325 -11.07 -3.42 -4.91
C ALA A 325 -11.48 -3.60 -6.39
N VAL A 326 -12.32 -4.58 -6.70
CA VAL A 326 -12.86 -4.78 -8.06
C VAL A 326 -13.66 -3.56 -8.52
N LEU A 327 -14.50 -2.99 -7.66
CA LEU A 327 -15.27 -1.77 -7.95
C LEU A 327 -14.35 -0.57 -8.21
N TYR A 328 -13.25 -0.42 -7.49
CA TYR A 328 -12.26 0.63 -7.76
C TYR A 328 -11.65 0.51 -9.17
N PHE A 329 -11.19 -0.69 -9.53
CA PHE A 329 -10.63 -0.92 -10.88
C PHE A 329 -11.69 -0.78 -11.97
N PHE A 330 -12.92 -1.20 -11.71
CA PHE A 330 -14.05 -0.95 -12.59
C PHE A 330 -14.29 0.54 -12.81
N ALA A 331 -14.26 1.36 -11.75
CA ALA A 331 -14.42 2.80 -11.83
C ALA A 331 -13.37 3.47 -12.73
N ILE A 332 -12.09 3.08 -12.59
CA ILE A 332 -11.01 3.57 -13.45
C ILE A 332 -11.20 3.06 -14.89
N PHE A 333 -11.51 1.77 -15.07
CA PHE A 333 -11.71 1.17 -16.39
C PHE A 333 -12.80 1.87 -17.18
N VAL A 334 -13.93 2.18 -16.54
CA VAL A 334 -15.05 2.91 -17.14
C VAL A 334 -14.65 4.36 -17.45
N SER A 335 -13.98 5.04 -16.53
CA SER A 335 -13.48 6.41 -16.73
C SER A 335 -12.52 6.49 -17.93
N VAL A 336 -11.59 5.54 -18.03
CA VAL A 336 -10.66 5.39 -19.15
C VAL A 336 -11.41 5.06 -20.46
N HIS A 337 -12.45 4.24 -20.39
CA HIS A 337 -13.27 3.93 -21.56
C HIS A 337 -13.95 5.17 -22.12
N PHE A 338 -14.57 5.98 -21.27
CA PHE A 338 -15.22 7.21 -21.70
C PHE A 338 -14.22 8.25 -22.21
N GLU A 339 -13.05 8.35 -21.58
CA GLU A 339 -11.97 9.23 -22.05
C GLU A 339 -11.50 8.82 -23.46
N ALA A 340 -11.26 7.52 -23.68
CA ALA A 340 -10.86 6.99 -24.98
C ALA A 340 -11.92 7.29 -26.08
N LYS A 341 -13.20 7.08 -25.74
CA LYS A 341 -14.31 7.40 -26.65
C LYS A 341 -14.42 8.90 -26.95
N ARG A 342 -14.23 9.74 -25.93
CA ARG A 342 -14.23 11.21 -26.06
C ARG A 342 -13.12 11.69 -26.99
N LEU A 343 -11.95 11.05 -26.92
CA LEU A 343 -10.77 11.37 -27.73
C LEU A 343 -10.79 10.67 -29.11
N GLY A 344 -11.72 9.78 -29.38
CA GLY A 344 -11.78 9.03 -30.64
C GLY A 344 -10.65 8.02 -30.83
N LEU A 345 -10.06 7.50 -29.72
CA LEU A 345 -8.90 6.62 -29.78
C LEU A 345 -9.28 5.21 -30.24
N ALA A 346 -8.44 4.64 -31.09
CA ALA A 346 -8.62 3.29 -31.64
C ALA A 346 -8.31 2.18 -30.60
N ALA A 347 -8.53 0.93 -31.00
CA ALA A 347 -7.99 -0.26 -30.34
C ALA A 347 -6.49 -0.41 -30.61
N MET A 348 -5.84 -1.37 -29.96
CA MET A 348 -4.49 -1.82 -30.34
C MET A 348 -4.52 -2.49 -31.71
N GLU A 349 -3.40 -2.41 -32.43
CA GLU A 349 -3.22 -3.16 -33.69
C GLU A 349 -3.36 -4.66 -33.40
N PRO A 350 -4.17 -5.40 -34.20
CA PRO A 350 -4.44 -6.82 -33.95
C PRO A 350 -3.18 -7.68 -33.77
N ASP A 351 -2.13 -7.39 -34.55
CA ASP A 351 -0.87 -8.13 -34.52
C ASP A 351 -0.05 -7.89 -33.24
N THR A 352 -0.35 -6.83 -32.48
CA THR A 352 0.29 -6.53 -31.20
C THR A 352 -0.43 -7.19 -30.01
N ILE A 353 -1.62 -7.76 -30.23
CA ILE A 353 -2.40 -8.43 -29.19
C ILE A 353 -1.94 -9.89 -29.09
N PRO A 354 -1.37 -10.32 -27.95
CA PRO A 354 -0.89 -11.69 -27.81
C PRO A 354 -2.07 -12.69 -27.85
N PRO A 355 -1.92 -13.81 -28.59
CA PRO A 355 -2.93 -14.86 -28.61
C PRO A 355 -3.01 -15.57 -27.24
N TRP A 356 -4.17 -16.11 -26.91
CA TRP A 356 -4.42 -16.82 -25.63
C TRP A 356 -3.46 -17.97 -25.38
N ARG A 357 -2.89 -18.58 -26.43
CA ARG A 357 -1.84 -19.61 -26.31
C ARG A 357 -0.58 -19.11 -25.62
N VAL A 358 -0.21 -17.84 -25.82
CA VAL A 358 0.94 -17.21 -25.14
C VAL A 358 0.64 -17.01 -23.67
N VAL A 359 -0.59 -16.57 -23.34
CA VAL A 359 -1.04 -16.43 -21.94
C VAL A 359 -1.09 -17.81 -21.25
N GLY A 360 -1.69 -18.81 -21.88
CA GLY A 360 -1.80 -20.17 -21.36
C GLY A 360 -0.45 -20.87 -21.17
N ARG A 361 0.55 -20.50 -21.98
CA ARG A 361 1.91 -21.05 -21.82
C ARG A 361 2.53 -20.71 -20.46
N ASP A 362 2.24 -19.53 -19.91
CA ASP A 362 2.86 -19.05 -18.68
C ASP A 362 1.92 -19.17 -17.45
N SER A 363 0.72 -19.76 -17.63
CA SER A 363 -0.32 -19.87 -16.58
C SER A 363 0.12 -20.66 -15.33
N HIS A 364 1.14 -21.54 -15.44
CA HIS A 364 1.70 -22.26 -14.30
C HIS A 364 2.25 -21.32 -13.20
N LEU A 365 2.59 -20.07 -13.54
CA LEU A 365 3.04 -19.05 -12.59
C LEU A 365 1.87 -18.47 -11.75
N ILE A 366 0.61 -18.78 -12.09
CA ILE A 366 -0.55 -18.40 -11.29
C ILE A 366 -0.71 -19.34 -10.07
N LEU A 367 -0.26 -20.59 -10.17
CA LEU A 367 -0.43 -21.60 -9.13
C LEU A 367 0.09 -21.16 -7.75
N PRO A 368 1.30 -20.59 -7.61
CA PRO A 368 1.79 -20.11 -6.31
C PRO A 368 0.90 -19.01 -5.71
N ILE A 369 0.32 -18.14 -6.55
CA ILE A 369 -0.60 -17.10 -6.12
C ILE A 369 -1.92 -17.71 -5.65
N ALA A 370 -2.46 -18.68 -6.38
CA ALA A 370 -3.66 -19.38 -6.01
C ALA A 370 -3.50 -20.14 -4.67
N VAL A 371 -2.35 -20.80 -4.48
CA VAL A 371 -2.02 -21.49 -3.22
C VAL A 371 -1.88 -20.49 -2.08
N LEU A 372 -1.24 -19.34 -2.31
CA LEU A 372 -1.17 -18.26 -1.31
C LEU A 372 -2.57 -17.85 -0.85
N VAL A 373 -3.47 -17.54 -1.80
CA VAL A 373 -4.84 -17.14 -1.50
C VAL A 373 -5.58 -18.23 -0.73
N TRP A 374 -5.47 -19.47 -1.19
CA TRP A 374 -6.11 -20.59 -0.54
C TRP A 374 -5.66 -20.75 0.92
N LEU A 375 -4.34 -20.74 1.19
CA LEU A 375 -3.80 -20.85 2.54
C LEU A 375 -4.29 -19.69 3.44
N LEU A 376 -4.37 -18.47 2.92
CA LEU A 376 -4.84 -17.31 3.68
C LEU A 376 -6.33 -17.41 4.02
N VAL A 377 -7.17 -17.89 3.09
CA VAL A 377 -8.61 -18.11 3.31
C VAL A 377 -8.84 -19.24 4.30
N GLU A 378 -8.02 -20.30 4.26
CA GLU A 378 -8.00 -21.37 5.26
C GLU A 378 -7.40 -20.95 6.62
N ARG A 379 -7.14 -19.64 6.79
CA ARG A 379 -6.63 -19.02 8.04
C ARG A 379 -5.26 -19.52 8.50
N TRP A 380 -4.43 -20.01 7.58
CA TRP A 380 -3.02 -20.26 7.89
C TRP A 380 -2.31 -18.92 8.15
N SER A 381 -1.25 -18.97 8.96
CA SER A 381 -0.48 -17.76 9.23
C SER A 381 0.07 -17.14 7.94
N GLY A 382 0.03 -15.79 7.84
CA GLY A 382 0.53 -15.08 6.67
C GLY A 382 2.00 -15.41 6.36
N ASN A 383 2.81 -15.60 7.40
CA ASN A 383 4.21 -15.98 7.28
C ASN A 383 4.39 -17.33 6.60
N PHE A 384 3.64 -18.36 7.06
CA PHE A 384 3.63 -19.68 6.46
C PHE A 384 3.15 -19.67 5.01
N ALA A 385 2.02 -18.98 4.75
CA ALA A 385 1.42 -18.91 3.42
C ALA A 385 2.39 -18.27 2.41
N ALA A 386 3.05 -17.17 2.79
CA ALA A 386 4.01 -16.47 1.93
C ALA A 386 5.29 -17.30 1.73
N PHE A 387 5.78 -18.00 2.76
CA PHE A 387 6.93 -18.90 2.63
C PHE A 387 6.63 -20.04 1.65
N ALA A 388 5.53 -20.76 1.86
CA ALA A 388 5.11 -21.87 1.00
C ALA A 388 4.91 -21.42 -0.45
N ALA A 389 4.24 -20.29 -0.66
CA ALA A 389 4.05 -19.71 -1.98
C ALA A 389 5.38 -19.30 -2.64
N THR A 390 6.36 -18.80 -1.87
CA THR A 390 7.69 -18.44 -2.40
C THR A 390 8.45 -19.67 -2.87
N VAL A 391 8.45 -20.75 -2.06
CA VAL A 391 9.06 -22.02 -2.45
C VAL A 391 8.38 -22.58 -3.70
N LEU A 392 7.05 -22.59 -3.72
CA LEU A 392 6.29 -23.05 -4.88
C LEU A 392 6.55 -22.19 -6.12
N MET A 393 6.75 -20.85 -5.97
CA MET A 393 7.11 -19.97 -7.08
C MET A 393 8.47 -20.34 -7.67
N MET A 394 9.47 -20.64 -6.83
CA MET A 394 10.79 -21.09 -7.31
C MET A 394 10.67 -22.41 -8.10
N VAL A 395 9.85 -23.34 -7.63
CA VAL A 395 9.57 -24.61 -8.33
C VAL A 395 8.86 -24.35 -9.65
N CYS A 396 7.75 -23.62 -9.64
CA CYS A 396 6.97 -23.33 -10.86
C CYS A 396 7.80 -22.57 -11.89
N ALA A 397 8.57 -21.57 -11.49
CA ALA A 397 9.45 -20.83 -12.39
C ALA A 397 10.51 -21.75 -13.03
N SER A 398 10.94 -22.80 -12.36
CA SER A 398 11.95 -23.74 -12.86
C SER A 398 11.41 -24.75 -13.86
N LEU A 399 10.08 -24.90 -14.00
CA LEU A 399 9.45 -25.90 -14.90
C LEU A 399 9.68 -25.58 -16.39
N ARG A 400 9.95 -24.33 -16.74
CA ARG A 400 10.12 -23.92 -18.14
C ARG A 400 11.40 -23.09 -18.32
N SER A 401 12.12 -23.30 -19.40
CA SER A 401 13.41 -22.66 -19.68
C SER A 401 13.34 -21.14 -19.73
N HIS A 402 12.24 -20.56 -20.24
CA HIS A 402 12.07 -19.11 -20.40
C HIS A 402 11.58 -18.39 -19.13
N THR A 403 11.08 -19.12 -18.12
CA THR A 403 10.71 -18.60 -16.80
C THR A 403 11.73 -18.97 -15.72
N ARG A 404 12.70 -19.83 -16.05
CA ARG A 404 13.68 -20.37 -15.10
C ARG A 404 14.55 -19.26 -14.54
N MET A 405 14.56 -19.15 -13.23
CA MET A 405 15.45 -18.26 -12.51
C MET A 405 16.82 -18.93 -12.34
N GLY A 406 17.85 -18.35 -12.96
CA GLY A 406 19.22 -18.77 -12.70
C GLY A 406 19.70 -18.34 -11.31
N PRO A 407 20.87 -18.85 -10.83
CA PRO A 407 21.40 -18.49 -9.51
C PRO A 407 21.53 -16.97 -9.30
N GLY A 408 21.98 -16.23 -10.32
CA GLY A 408 22.06 -14.77 -10.25
C GLY A 408 20.69 -14.11 -10.03
N ALA A 409 19.64 -14.56 -10.73
CA ALA A 409 18.30 -14.03 -10.57
C ALA A 409 17.70 -14.30 -9.17
N ILE A 410 18.06 -15.46 -8.57
CA ILE A 410 17.66 -15.78 -7.19
C ILE A 410 18.37 -14.86 -6.20
N ILE A 411 19.68 -14.64 -6.35
CA ILE A 411 20.46 -13.71 -5.53
C ILE A 411 19.90 -12.29 -5.66
N ASP A 412 19.59 -11.86 -6.88
CA ASP A 412 19.00 -10.55 -7.13
C ASP A 412 17.60 -10.43 -6.51
N ALA A 413 16.78 -11.48 -6.50
CA ALA A 413 15.47 -11.49 -5.85
C ALA A 413 15.60 -11.28 -4.34
N PHE A 414 16.49 -12.00 -3.66
CA PHE A 414 16.79 -11.78 -2.24
C PHE A 414 17.30 -10.36 -1.98
N GLY A 415 18.25 -9.88 -2.79
CA GLY A 415 18.81 -8.54 -2.64
C GLY A 415 17.77 -7.43 -2.87
N ASN A 416 16.87 -7.59 -3.83
CA ASN A 416 15.79 -6.64 -4.09
C ASN A 416 14.75 -6.64 -2.97
N ALA A 417 14.42 -7.83 -2.43
CA ALA A 417 13.55 -7.94 -1.26
C ALA A 417 14.15 -7.19 -0.06
N ALA A 418 15.44 -7.40 0.25
CA ALA A 418 16.10 -6.72 1.36
C ALA A 418 16.11 -5.19 1.20
N ARG A 419 16.33 -4.67 -0.02
CA ARG A 419 16.26 -3.23 -0.30
C ARG A 419 14.86 -2.67 -0.06
N THR A 420 13.82 -3.38 -0.46
CA THR A 420 12.42 -3.00 -0.23
C THR A 420 12.09 -3.06 1.25
N MET A 421 12.50 -4.13 1.94
CA MET A 421 12.33 -4.27 3.39
C MET A 421 13.01 -3.15 4.17
N ALA A 422 14.23 -2.72 3.77
CA ALA A 422 14.97 -1.66 4.45
C ALA A 422 14.20 -0.32 4.44
N VAL A 423 13.62 0.05 3.29
CA VAL A 423 12.79 1.26 3.18
C VAL A 423 11.56 1.16 4.07
N LEU A 424 10.88 0.02 4.04
CA LEU A 424 9.67 -0.20 4.84
C LEU A 424 9.99 -0.26 6.34
N ALA A 425 11.09 -0.90 6.74
CA ALA A 425 11.52 -0.98 8.13
C ALA A 425 11.73 0.40 8.74
N ALA A 426 12.46 1.29 8.04
CA ALA A 426 12.64 2.66 8.49
C ALA A 426 11.32 3.43 8.57
N ALA A 427 10.45 3.28 7.57
CA ALA A 427 9.16 3.96 7.52
C ALA A 427 8.24 3.54 8.67
N VAL A 428 8.17 2.23 8.95
CA VAL A 428 7.28 1.68 9.99
C VAL A 428 7.85 1.91 11.39
N ALA A 429 9.17 1.84 11.57
CA ALA A 429 9.79 2.23 12.85
C ALA A 429 9.53 3.71 13.17
N GLY A 430 9.54 4.60 12.16
CA GLY A 430 9.13 5.99 12.31
C GLY A 430 7.65 6.14 12.67
N ALA A 431 6.76 5.39 12.02
CA ALA A 431 5.34 5.35 12.38
C ALA A 431 5.13 4.82 13.82
N GLY A 432 5.97 3.89 14.26
CA GLY A 432 5.99 3.40 15.65
C GLY A 432 6.25 4.51 16.67
N ILE A 433 7.17 5.43 16.37
CA ILE A 433 7.41 6.63 17.21
C ILE A 433 6.18 7.53 17.23
N ILE A 434 5.56 7.78 16.06
CA ILE A 434 4.36 8.63 15.96
C ILE A 434 3.22 8.02 16.78
N THR A 435 2.98 6.71 16.62
CA THR A 435 1.92 6.00 17.35
C THR A 435 2.15 6.05 18.87
N SER A 436 3.39 5.83 19.32
CA SER A 436 3.75 6.00 20.73
C SER A 436 3.41 7.40 21.23
N ALA A 437 3.83 8.43 20.49
CA ALA A 437 3.56 9.81 20.86
C ALA A 437 2.05 10.08 20.96
N LEU A 438 1.27 9.67 19.94
CA LEU A 438 -0.19 9.82 19.93
C LEU A 438 -0.85 9.14 21.12
N THR A 439 -0.39 7.92 21.47
CA THR A 439 -0.98 7.10 22.54
C THR A 439 -0.64 7.64 23.93
N VAL A 440 0.65 7.87 24.22
CA VAL A 440 1.08 8.28 25.57
C VAL A 440 0.68 9.71 25.93
N THR A 441 0.50 10.57 24.92
CA THR A 441 0.03 11.95 25.12
C THR A 441 -1.49 12.08 25.16
N GLY A 442 -2.24 11.05 24.78
CA GLY A 442 -3.70 11.12 24.65
C GLY A 442 -4.20 11.94 23.46
N LEU A 443 -3.32 12.29 22.51
CA LEU A 443 -3.69 13.12 21.35
C LEU A 443 -4.76 12.45 20.46
N VAL A 444 -4.84 11.11 20.45
CA VAL A 444 -5.91 10.37 19.77
C VAL A 444 -7.28 10.78 20.29
N VAL A 445 -7.44 10.86 21.62
CA VAL A 445 -8.71 11.24 22.27
C VAL A 445 -9.03 12.71 22.01
N ALA A 446 -8.03 13.59 22.12
CA ALA A 446 -8.19 15.01 21.83
C ALA A 446 -8.64 15.25 20.38
N PHE A 447 -7.99 14.60 19.42
CA PHE A 447 -8.36 14.64 18.01
C PHE A 447 -9.79 14.15 17.79
N GLY A 448 -10.16 13.00 18.37
CA GLY A 448 -11.50 12.44 18.28
C GLY A 448 -12.57 13.41 18.80
N GLY A 449 -12.30 14.08 19.93
CA GLY A 449 -13.18 15.10 20.49
C GLY A 449 -13.40 16.30 19.57
N ILE A 450 -12.32 16.80 18.93
CA ILE A 450 -12.39 17.91 17.98
C ILE A 450 -13.23 17.51 16.75
N VAL A 451 -12.90 16.37 16.14
CA VAL A 451 -13.58 15.92 14.91
C VAL A 451 -15.05 15.64 15.17
N LYS A 452 -15.40 15.03 16.31
CA LYS A 452 -16.80 14.82 16.73
C LYS A 452 -17.54 16.14 16.93
N GLY A 453 -16.90 17.10 17.58
CA GLY A 453 -17.47 18.44 17.76
C GLY A 453 -17.77 19.12 16.42
N LEU A 454 -16.85 19.02 15.45
CA LEU A 454 -17.05 19.57 14.11
C LEU A 454 -18.11 18.78 13.31
N ALA A 455 -18.20 17.46 13.51
CA ALA A 455 -19.19 16.62 12.83
C ALA A 455 -20.63 16.85 13.30
N GLY A 456 -20.84 17.42 14.48
CA GLY A 456 -22.15 17.79 15.00
C GLY A 456 -23.15 16.63 15.06
N GLY A 457 -22.69 15.40 15.25
CA GLY A 457 -23.50 14.18 15.26
C GLY A 457 -23.77 13.56 13.87
N SER A 458 -23.33 14.20 12.78
CA SER A 458 -23.50 13.68 11.41
C SER A 458 -22.38 12.70 11.03
N LEU A 459 -22.72 11.42 10.80
CA LEU A 459 -21.77 10.42 10.30
C LEU A 459 -21.22 10.81 8.92
N ALA A 460 -22.05 11.37 8.05
CA ALA A 460 -21.61 11.80 6.72
C ALA A 460 -20.54 12.89 6.78
N LEU A 461 -20.73 13.91 7.64
CA LEU A 461 -19.74 14.96 7.85
C LEU A 461 -18.48 14.42 8.53
N LEU A 462 -18.63 13.50 9.50
CA LEU A 462 -17.52 12.79 10.12
C LEU A 462 -16.65 12.08 9.06
N CYS A 463 -17.26 11.31 8.17
CA CYS A 463 -16.56 10.60 7.10
C CYS A 463 -15.81 11.56 6.17
N VAL A 464 -16.41 12.71 5.82
CA VAL A 464 -15.72 13.75 5.02
C VAL A 464 -14.50 14.31 5.76
N LEU A 465 -14.63 14.64 7.04
CA LEU A 465 -13.53 15.16 7.85
C LEU A 465 -12.39 14.14 7.99
N LEU A 466 -12.73 12.87 8.24
CA LEU A 466 -11.74 11.79 8.35
C LEU A 466 -11.10 11.46 7.01
N MET A 467 -11.84 11.48 5.90
CA MET A 467 -11.28 11.37 4.55
C MET A 467 -10.25 12.47 4.30
N LEU A 468 -10.60 13.73 4.57
CA LEU A 468 -9.66 14.85 4.40
C LEU A 468 -8.42 14.69 5.29
N THR A 469 -8.61 14.26 6.53
CA THR A 469 -7.51 13.95 7.45
C THR A 469 -6.60 12.86 6.88
N ALA A 470 -7.17 11.76 6.39
CA ALA A 470 -6.41 10.67 5.81
C ALA A 470 -5.64 11.10 4.56
N LEU A 471 -6.27 11.88 3.67
CA LEU A 471 -5.62 12.42 2.49
C LEU A 471 -4.46 13.36 2.86
N ILE A 472 -4.65 14.25 3.83
CA ILE A 472 -3.61 15.22 4.26
C ILE A 472 -2.43 14.48 4.94
N LEU A 473 -2.71 13.61 5.88
CA LEU A 473 -1.66 12.86 6.60
C LEU A 473 -0.96 11.82 5.73
N GLY A 474 -1.64 11.30 4.71
CA GLY A 474 -1.06 10.38 3.74
C GLY A 474 -0.20 11.06 2.66
N MET A 475 -0.27 12.39 2.52
CA MET A 475 0.50 13.09 1.49
C MET A 475 2.01 12.91 1.65
N GLY A 476 2.65 12.24 0.69
CA GLY A 476 4.10 12.05 0.68
C GLY A 476 4.63 11.09 1.74
N VAL A 477 3.76 10.34 2.38
CA VAL A 477 4.08 9.26 3.31
C VAL A 477 3.76 7.93 2.62
N PRO A 478 4.62 6.89 2.68
CA PRO A 478 4.28 5.59 2.12
C PRO A 478 2.98 5.03 2.70
N THR A 479 2.26 4.23 1.92
CA THR A 479 0.91 3.73 2.23
C THR A 479 0.77 3.10 3.61
N THR A 480 1.76 2.31 4.05
CA THR A 480 1.69 1.61 5.34
C THR A 480 1.77 2.56 6.55
N PRO A 481 2.77 3.45 6.69
CA PRO A 481 2.77 4.46 7.74
C PRO A 481 1.57 5.40 7.65
N ALA A 482 1.15 5.79 6.45
CA ALA A 482 -0.03 6.63 6.25
C ALA A 482 -1.29 5.98 6.85
N TYR A 483 -1.52 4.69 6.54
CA TYR A 483 -2.61 3.93 7.13
C TYR A 483 -2.51 3.83 8.65
N ILE A 484 -1.34 3.50 9.20
CA ILE A 484 -1.14 3.37 10.66
C ILE A 484 -1.56 4.65 11.38
N ILE A 485 -1.07 5.80 10.92
CA ILE A 485 -1.33 7.09 11.55
C ILE A 485 -2.82 7.45 11.44
N THR A 486 -3.38 7.30 10.24
CA THR A 486 -4.77 7.69 9.98
C THR A 486 -5.77 6.76 10.66
N ALA A 487 -5.51 5.46 10.68
CA ALA A 487 -6.34 4.48 11.37
C ALA A 487 -6.33 4.69 12.90
N ALA A 488 -5.16 4.97 13.49
CA ALA A 488 -5.06 5.27 14.91
C ALA A 488 -5.91 6.48 15.33
N LEU A 489 -6.04 7.47 14.44
CA LEU A 489 -6.82 8.67 14.69
C LEU A 489 -8.31 8.51 14.33
N GLY A 490 -8.63 7.86 13.23
CA GLY A 490 -9.97 7.87 12.65
C GLY A 490 -10.84 6.67 13.00
N SER A 491 -10.26 5.45 13.07
CA SER A 491 -11.05 4.25 13.31
C SER A 491 -11.79 4.24 14.66
N PRO A 492 -11.17 4.66 15.78
CA PRO A 492 -11.90 4.73 17.05
C PRO A 492 -13.09 5.70 17.02
N VAL A 493 -12.93 6.84 16.33
CA VAL A 493 -14.01 7.83 16.20
C VAL A 493 -15.18 7.30 15.37
N LEU A 494 -14.91 6.56 14.29
CA LEU A 494 -15.95 5.89 13.48
C LEU A 494 -16.71 4.84 14.30
N GLN A 495 -16.00 4.05 15.11
CA GLN A 495 -16.62 3.04 15.97
C GLN A 495 -17.55 3.68 17.02
N GLU A 496 -17.23 4.85 17.57
CA GLU A 496 -18.13 5.58 18.46
C GLU A 496 -19.44 6.03 17.79
N TYR A 497 -19.44 6.14 16.44
CA TYR A 497 -20.67 6.38 15.64
C TYR A 497 -21.37 5.08 15.20
N GLY A 498 -20.95 3.92 15.74
CA GLY A 498 -21.56 2.62 15.45
C GLY A 498 -21.08 1.95 14.17
N VAL A 499 -20.00 2.46 13.54
CA VAL A 499 -19.43 1.82 12.35
C VAL A 499 -18.67 0.55 12.74
N ASP A 500 -18.85 -0.52 11.98
CA ASP A 500 -18.13 -1.80 12.16
C ASP A 500 -16.62 -1.57 12.16
N LEU A 501 -15.90 -2.32 13.00
CA LEU A 501 -14.43 -2.21 13.14
C LEU A 501 -13.71 -2.35 11.81
N LEU A 502 -14.04 -3.37 11.02
CA LEU A 502 -13.37 -3.61 9.74
C LEU A 502 -13.73 -2.54 8.70
N ALA A 503 -15.00 -2.11 8.65
CA ALA A 503 -15.46 -1.04 7.78
C ALA A 503 -14.71 0.27 8.07
N ALA A 504 -14.56 0.64 9.35
CA ALA A 504 -13.82 1.81 9.78
C ALA A 504 -12.34 1.75 9.33
N HIS A 505 -11.69 0.59 9.51
CA HIS A 505 -10.31 0.39 9.11
C HIS A 505 -10.13 0.35 7.59
N LEU A 506 -11.04 -0.29 6.83
CA LEU A 506 -11.01 -0.29 5.36
C LEU A 506 -11.24 1.11 4.79
N PHE A 507 -12.14 1.91 5.38
CA PHE A 507 -12.35 3.31 5.02
C PHE A 507 -11.06 4.12 5.18
N MET A 508 -10.43 4.08 6.35
CA MET A 508 -9.19 4.81 6.62
C MET A 508 -8.05 4.34 5.71
N PHE A 509 -7.93 3.03 5.49
CA PHE A 509 -6.95 2.45 4.59
C PHE A 509 -7.13 2.93 3.15
N TYR A 510 -8.37 2.94 2.67
CA TYR A 510 -8.68 3.37 1.30
C TYR A 510 -8.22 4.79 1.04
N PHE A 511 -8.53 5.73 1.93
CA PHE A 511 -8.15 7.14 1.76
C PHE A 511 -6.66 7.40 2.03
N ALA A 512 -6.03 6.63 2.91
CA ALA A 512 -4.57 6.67 3.08
C ALA A 512 -3.84 6.25 1.79
N VAL A 513 -4.33 5.22 1.09
CA VAL A 513 -3.80 4.78 -0.21
C VAL A 513 -4.06 5.81 -1.30
N LEU A 514 -5.26 6.38 -1.36
CA LEU A 514 -5.65 7.36 -2.38
C LEU A 514 -4.87 8.68 -2.28
N ALA A 515 -4.25 8.98 -1.14
CA ALA A 515 -3.36 10.11 -0.98
C ALA A 515 -2.17 10.08 -1.96
N ASP A 516 -1.69 8.88 -2.36
CA ASP A 516 -0.61 8.71 -3.35
C ASP A 516 -0.97 9.19 -4.76
N ALA A 517 -2.26 9.27 -5.10
CA ALA A 517 -2.75 9.79 -6.37
C ALA A 517 -3.28 11.23 -6.27
N THR A 518 -3.35 11.79 -5.05
CA THR A 518 -4.02 13.08 -4.79
C THR A 518 -3.01 14.24 -4.67
N PRO A 519 -3.18 15.35 -5.43
CA PRO A 519 -2.36 16.54 -5.25
C PRO A 519 -2.43 17.08 -3.80
N PRO A 520 -1.40 17.80 -3.31
CA PRO A 520 -0.24 18.33 -4.04
C PRO A 520 0.99 17.41 -4.09
N VAL A 521 1.07 16.32 -3.32
CA VAL A 521 2.29 15.51 -3.22
C VAL A 521 2.27 14.29 -4.15
N ALA A 522 1.15 13.59 -4.31
CA ALA A 522 0.83 12.58 -5.32
C ALA A 522 2.03 11.75 -5.85
N VAL A 523 2.73 11.02 -4.97
CA VAL A 523 4.04 10.39 -5.25
C VAL A 523 3.97 9.44 -6.45
N ALA A 524 2.91 8.64 -6.57
CA ALA A 524 2.69 7.75 -7.70
C ALA A 524 2.57 8.52 -9.02
N SER A 525 1.87 9.67 -8.99
CA SER A 525 1.68 10.52 -10.18
C SER A 525 2.98 11.16 -10.63
N TYR A 526 3.85 11.55 -9.69
CA TYR A 526 5.14 12.14 -10.01
C TYR A 526 6.11 11.11 -10.61
N ALA A 527 6.08 9.88 -10.09
CA ALA A 527 6.83 8.77 -10.68
C ALA A 527 6.37 8.47 -12.13
N ALA A 528 5.07 8.43 -12.37
CA ALA A 528 4.50 8.24 -13.71
C ALA A 528 4.82 9.42 -14.65
N ALA A 529 4.78 10.66 -14.14
CA ALA A 529 5.13 11.86 -14.90
C ALA A 529 6.58 11.85 -15.37
N ALA A 530 7.51 11.39 -14.53
CA ALA A 530 8.92 11.24 -14.90
C ALA A 530 9.12 10.27 -16.07
N ILE A 531 8.39 9.15 -16.10
CA ILE A 531 8.43 8.18 -17.23
C ILE A 531 7.82 8.80 -18.50
N ALA A 532 6.74 9.56 -18.37
CA ALA A 532 6.03 10.14 -19.49
C ALA A 532 6.72 11.40 -20.08
N GLY A 533 7.61 12.06 -19.33
CA GLY A 533 8.09 13.40 -19.62
C GLY A 533 6.99 14.44 -19.47
N ALA A 534 6.10 14.29 -18.48
CA ALA A 534 4.97 15.17 -18.24
C ALA A 534 5.21 16.12 -17.05
N ASN A 535 4.43 17.20 -16.97
CA ASN A 535 4.41 18.03 -15.78
C ASN A 535 3.83 17.24 -14.60
N PRO A 536 4.54 17.13 -13.45
CA PRO A 536 4.10 16.32 -12.31
C PRO A 536 2.74 16.72 -11.74
N MET A 537 2.48 18.03 -11.59
CA MET A 537 1.20 18.52 -11.07
C MET A 537 0.04 18.24 -12.04
N ALA A 538 0.28 18.40 -13.35
CA ALA A 538 -0.73 18.07 -14.35
C ALA A 538 -1.05 16.56 -14.35
N ALA A 539 -0.04 15.70 -14.17
CA ALA A 539 -0.23 14.26 -14.01
C ALA A 539 -1.03 13.93 -12.75
N ALA A 540 -0.74 14.58 -11.62
CA ALA A 540 -1.46 14.37 -10.36
C ALA A 540 -2.94 14.78 -10.45
N VAL A 541 -3.25 15.90 -11.12
CA VAL A 541 -4.64 16.32 -11.38
C VAL A 541 -5.38 15.29 -12.24
N GLN A 542 -4.70 14.72 -13.25
CA GLN A 542 -5.31 13.65 -14.05
C GLN A 542 -5.47 12.36 -13.25
N ALA A 543 -4.51 11.99 -12.40
CA ALA A 543 -4.63 10.82 -11.54
C ALA A 543 -5.82 10.94 -10.60
N LEU A 544 -5.96 12.08 -9.91
CA LEU A 544 -7.13 12.36 -9.07
C LEU A 544 -8.43 12.24 -9.87
N ARG A 545 -8.49 12.83 -11.08
CA ARG A 545 -9.67 12.78 -11.95
C ARG A 545 -10.10 11.34 -12.26
N PHE A 546 -9.16 10.43 -12.55
CA PHE A 546 -9.47 9.01 -12.81
C PHE A 546 -9.79 8.24 -11.53
N ALA A 547 -9.19 8.61 -10.39
CA ALA A 547 -9.42 7.98 -9.11
C ALA A 547 -10.73 8.42 -8.43
N LEU A 548 -11.28 9.61 -8.78
CA LEU A 548 -12.44 10.19 -8.08
C LEU A 548 -13.67 9.28 -8.04
N ALA A 549 -13.94 8.53 -9.11
CA ALA A 549 -15.02 7.55 -9.08
C ALA A 549 -14.76 6.45 -8.02
N GLY A 550 -13.49 6.09 -7.80
CA GLY A 550 -13.08 5.14 -6.76
C GLY A 550 -13.23 5.68 -5.33
N PHE A 551 -13.30 6.99 -5.12
CA PHE A 551 -13.59 7.57 -3.80
C PHE A 551 -14.95 7.13 -3.26
N VAL A 552 -15.94 6.93 -4.14
CA VAL A 552 -17.26 6.40 -3.77
C VAL A 552 -17.14 5.05 -3.07
N VAL A 553 -16.21 4.20 -3.51
CA VAL A 553 -16.00 2.87 -2.92
C VAL A 553 -15.51 2.94 -1.47
N GLY A 554 -14.66 3.94 -1.15
CA GLY A 554 -14.22 4.15 0.23
C GLY A 554 -15.40 4.39 1.18
N TYR A 555 -16.37 5.20 0.77
CA TYR A 555 -17.60 5.44 1.55
C TYR A 555 -18.52 4.23 1.58
N ALA A 556 -18.54 3.42 0.52
CA ALA A 556 -19.39 2.24 0.45
C ALA A 556 -19.06 1.19 1.53
N PHE A 557 -17.83 1.12 2.04
CA PHE A 557 -17.52 0.26 3.20
C PHE A 557 -18.30 0.63 4.46
N ILE A 558 -18.70 1.90 4.60
CA ILE A 558 -19.46 2.39 5.76
C ILE A 558 -20.96 2.28 5.52
N TYR A 559 -21.43 2.58 4.31
CA TYR A 559 -22.84 2.72 3.99
C TYR A 559 -23.47 1.50 3.30
N ASP A 560 -22.66 0.67 2.63
CA ASP A 560 -23.09 -0.51 1.87
C ASP A 560 -22.30 -1.76 2.34
N PRO A 561 -22.54 -2.26 3.57
CA PRO A 561 -21.75 -3.34 4.16
C PRO A 561 -21.79 -4.66 3.37
N GLY A 562 -22.78 -4.86 2.49
CA GLY A 562 -22.85 -6.01 1.58
C GLY A 562 -21.60 -6.17 0.71
N ILE A 563 -20.88 -5.08 0.36
CA ILE A 563 -19.64 -5.18 -0.40
C ILE A 563 -18.50 -5.88 0.36
N MET A 564 -18.62 -6.04 1.67
CA MET A 564 -17.65 -6.79 2.51
C MET A 564 -17.93 -8.30 2.55
N LEU A 565 -18.91 -8.80 1.80
CA LEU A 565 -19.29 -10.22 1.74
C LEU A 565 -19.71 -10.81 3.11
N ARG A 566 -20.24 -9.99 4.01
CA ARG A 566 -20.67 -10.40 5.36
C ARG A 566 -22.18 -10.48 5.53
N ASP A 567 -22.94 -10.01 4.54
CA ASP A 567 -24.40 -9.99 4.53
C ASP A 567 -25.00 -11.10 3.68
N GLY A 568 -26.35 -11.13 3.60
CA GLY A 568 -27.07 -12.05 2.74
C GLY A 568 -26.75 -11.83 1.25
N ILE A 569 -26.79 -12.88 0.46
CA ILE A 569 -26.47 -12.83 -0.99
C ILE A 569 -27.28 -11.76 -1.74
N ALA A 570 -28.54 -11.55 -1.35
CA ALA A 570 -29.40 -10.53 -1.98
C ALA A 570 -28.85 -9.12 -1.76
N THR A 571 -28.45 -8.77 -0.54
CA THR A 571 -27.83 -7.48 -0.19
C THR A 571 -26.50 -7.28 -0.92
N ILE A 572 -25.65 -8.32 -0.95
CA ILE A 572 -24.36 -8.29 -1.66
C ILE A 572 -24.58 -7.95 -3.14
N ILE A 573 -25.55 -8.62 -3.79
CA ILE A 573 -25.87 -8.38 -5.21
C ILE A 573 -26.43 -6.97 -5.40
N GLU A 574 -27.37 -6.55 -4.55
CA GLU A 574 -27.99 -5.23 -4.63
C GLU A 574 -26.95 -4.12 -4.51
N ASP A 575 -26.11 -4.13 -3.47
CA ASP A 575 -25.08 -3.13 -3.24
C ASP A 575 -24.07 -3.11 -4.37
N THR A 576 -23.60 -4.28 -4.80
CA THR A 576 -22.61 -4.38 -5.88
C THR A 576 -23.16 -3.83 -7.21
N VAL A 577 -24.38 -4.23 -7.61
CA VAL A 577 -24.99 -3.78 -8.86
C VAL A 577 -25.29 -2.28 -8.83
N THR A 578 -25.78 -1.79 -7.70
CA THR A 578 -26.06 -0.37 -7.53
C THR A 578 -24.80 0.47 -7.62
N LEU A 579 -23.73 0.03 -6.96
CA LEU A 579 -22.43 0.71 -7.04
C LEU A 579 -21.81 0.65 -8.44
N LEU A 580 -21.93 -0.47 -9.17
CA LEU A 580 -21.49 -0.54 -10.56
C LEU A 580 -22.21 0.49 -11.45
N ALA A 581 -23.52 0.66 -11.26
CA ALA A 581 -24.31 1.65 -11.97
C ALA A 581 -23.89 3.09 -11.57
N ALA A 582 -23.75 3.35 -10.27
CA ALA A 582 -23.29 4.61 -9.72
C ALA A 582 -21.90 5.01 -10.27
N LEU A 583 -20.93 4.11 -10.20
CA LEU A 583 -19.56 4.32 -10.68
C LEU A 583 -19.50 4.56 -12.20
N THR A 584 -20.41 3.92 -12.96
CA THR A 584 -20.52 4.15 -14.41
C THR A 584 -20.95 5.59 -14.70
N LEU A 585 -21.93 6.13 -13.97
CA LEU A 585 -22.38 7.52 -14.15
C LEU A 585 -21.34 8.54 -13.66
N VAL A 586 -20.73 8.28 -12.51
CA VAL A 586 -19.65 9.12 -11.98
C VAL A 586 -18.46 9.14 -12.96
N GLY A 587 -18.08 7.98 -13.49
CA GLY A 587 -17.05 7.88 -14.53
C GLY A 587 -17.41 8.61 -15.83
N ALA A 588 -18.67 8.55 -16.26
CA ALA A 588 -19.18 9.28 -17.41
C ALA A 588 -19.17 10.81 -17.18
N ALA A 589 -19.52 11.25 -15.98
CA ALA A 589 -19.50 12.66 -15.60
C ALA A 589 -18.09 13.26 -15.69
N PHE A 590 -17.08 12.56 -15.13
CA PHE A 590 -15.68 12.98 -15.18
C PHE A 590 -15.04 12.77 -16.56
N GLY A 591 -15.38 11.68 -17.26
CA GLY A 591 -14.96 11.42 -18.64
C GLY A 591 -15.56 12.41 -19.65
N GLY A 592 -16.71 13.01 -19.34
CA GLY A 592 -17.42 13.93 -20.23
C GLY A 592 -18.02 13.25 -21.47
N PHE A 593 -18.24 11.94 -21.40
CA PHE A 593 -18.78 11.13 -22.48
C PHE A 593 -19.64 9.98 -21.93
N PHE A 594 -20.79 9.76 -22.57
CA PHE A 594 -21.65 8.58 -22.38
C PHE A 594 -22.45 8.39 -23.68
N ARG A 595 -22.08 7.42 -24.52
CA ARG A 595 -22.57 7.24 -25.89
C ARG A 595 -22.37 8.47 -26.82
N ALA A 596 -22.44 9.69 -26.26
CA ALA A 596 -22.14 10.97 -26.92
C ALA A 596 -21.38 11.89 -25.93
N ARG A 597 -20.82 13.01 -26.41
CA ARG A 597 -20.21 14.03 -25.56
C ARG A 597 -21.24 14.66 -24.65
N LEU A 598 -20.97 14.71 -23.34
CA LEU A 598 -21.87 15.28 -22.34
C LEU A 598 -21.65 16.79 -22.20
N SER A 599 -22.74 17.55 -22.25
CA SER A 599 -22.74 18.98 -21.87
C SER A 599 -22.47 19.15 -20.37
N ARG A 600 -22.06 20.33 -19.93
CA ARG A 600 -21.81 20.62 -18.51
C ARG A 600 -23.01 20.27 -17.60
N PRO A 601 -24.27 20.69 -17.91
CA PRO A 601 -25.42 20.28 -17.12
C PRO A 601 -25.65 18.77 -17.08
N ALA A 602 -25.45 18.06 -18.21
CA ALA A 602 -25.61 16.60 -18.27
C ALA A 602 -24.55 15.88 -17.41
N ARG A 603 -23.32 16.43 -17.31
CA ARG A 603 -22.29 15.89 -16.42
C ARG A 603 -22.64 16.08 -14.95
N VAL A 604 -23.17 17.25 -14.57
CA VAL A 604 -23.65 17.51 -13.19
C VAL A 604 -24.80 16.57 -12.85
N LEU A 605 -25.76 16.38 -13.77
CA LEU A 605 -26.87 15.48 -13.57
C LEU A 605 -26.40 14.02 -13.43
N ALA A 606 -25.49 13.56 -14.29
CA ALA A 606 -24.91 12.23 -14.21
C ALA A 606 -24.17 12.00 -12.87
N LEU A 607 -23.43 13.01 -12.40
CA LEU A 607 -22.75 12.96 -11.10
C LEU A 607 -23.77 12.87 -9.96
N ALA A 608 -24.79 13.75 -9.96
CA ALA A 608 -25.82 13.77 -8.93
C ALA A 608 -26.61 12.45 -8.86
N CYS A 609 -27.00 11.90 -10.03
CA CYS A 609 -27.68 10.60 -10.09
C CYS A 609 -26.76 9.44 -9.65
N GLY A 610 -25.48 9.47 -10.03
CA GLY A 610 -24.52 8.47 -9.61
C GLY A 610 -24.29 8.48 -8.09
N LEU A 611 -24.07 9.65 -7.50
CA LEU A 611 -23.94 9.80 -6.05
C LEU A 611 -25.24 9.47 -5.31
N GLY A 612 -26.39 9.87 -5.85
CA GLY A 612 -27.69 9.53 -5.27
C GLY A 612 -27.98 8.02 -5.33
N ALA A 613 -27.58 7.31 -6.37
CA ALA A 613 -27.68 5.86 -6.43
C ALA A 613 -26.77 5.17 -5.41
N ALA A 614 -25.55 5.68 -5.22
CA ALA A 614 -24.63 5.14 -4.22
C ALA A 614 -25.12 5.38 -2.79
N PHE A 615 -25.58 6.59 -2.47
CA PHE A 615 -25.81 7.03 -1.08
C PHE A 615 -27.25 7.46 -0.78
N GLY A 616 -28.19 7.28 -1.70
CA GLY A 616 -29.57 7.72 -1.52
C GLY A 616 -30.26 7.08 -0.32
N HIS A 617 -29.93 5.84 0.01
CA HIS A 617 -30.48 5.12 1.17
C HIS A 617 -30.11 5.76 2.53
N VAL A 618 -29.04 6.56 2.58
CA VAL A 618 -28.66 7.34 3.78
C VAL A 618 -29.76 8.35 4.15
N PHE A 619 -30.53 8.80 3.17
CA PHE A 619 -31.64 9.74 3.37
C PHE A 619 -32.99 9.03 3.53
N SER A 620 -33.25 8.00 2.76
CA SER A 620 -34.41 7.11 2.89
C SER A 620 -34.28 5.89 1.94
N ASP A 621 -34.87 4.75 2.31
CA ASP A 621 -34.89 3.53 1.47
C ASP A 621 -35.50 3.79 0.08
N HIS A 622 -36.47 4.70 0.01
CA HIS A 622 -37.10 5.08 -1.26
C HIS A 622 -36.23 5.96 -2.14
N ALA A 623 -35.34 6.77 -1.55
CA ALA A 623 -34.45 7.66 -2.31
C ALA A 623 -33.46 6.85 -3.17
N ARG A 624 -32.89 5.76 -2.64
CA ARG A 624 -32.04 4.86 -3.43
C ARG A 624 -32.76 4.30 -4.66
N LEU A 625 -33.98 3.80 -4.49
CA LEU A 625 -34.80 3.28 -5.59
C LEU A 625 -35.08 4.35 -6.64
N VAL A 626 -35.43 5.58 -6.23
CA VAL A 626 -35.67 6.70 -7.13
C VAL A 626 -34.42 7.03 -7.94
N PHE A 627 -33.25 7.07 -7.30
CA PHE A 627 -31.99 7.33 -8.01
C PHE A 627 -31.59 6.19 -8.94
N VAL A 628 -31.81 4.92 -8.56
CA VAL A 628 -31.57 3.76 -9.42
C VAL A 628 -32.48 3.81 -10.64
N LEU A 629 -33.76 4.13 -10.47
CA LEU A 629 -34.71 4.31 -11.59
C LEU A 629 -34.28 5.51 -12.46
N ALA A 630 -33.84 6.61 -11.86
CA ALA A 630 -33.30 7.76 -12.60
C ALA A 630 -32.05 7.39 -13.40
N VAL A 631 -31.18 6.55 -12.85
CA VAL A 631 -30.01 5.97 -13.55
C VAL A 631 -30.46 5.18 -14.77
N LEU A 632 -31.39 4.25 -14.61
CA LEU A 632 -31.92 3.42 -15.70
C LEU A 632 -32.58 4.30 -16.78
N LEU A 633 -33.35 5.29 -16.36
CA LEU A 633 -34.00 6.25 -17.27
C LEU A 633 -32.96 7.08 -18.02
N LEU A 634 -31.92 7.55 -17.36
CA LEU A 634 -30.79 8.25 -17.98
C LEU A 634 -30.05 7.37 -18.99
N PHE A 635 -29.79 6.11 -18.67
CA PHE A 635 -29.20 5.16 -19.61
C PHE A 635 -30.06 4.99 -20.88
N TRP A 636 -31.38 5.12 -20.74
CA TRP A 636 -32.33 5.01 -21.85
C TRP A 636 -32.56 6.31 -22.61
N LEU A 637 -32.65 7.46 -21.92
CA LEU A 637 -32.97 8.76 -22.50
C LEU A 637 -31.77 9.50 -23.10
N LEU A 638 -30.58 9.43 -22.47
CA LEU A 638 -29.39 10.15 -22.93
C LEU A 638 -29.06 9.92 -24.42
N PRO A 639 -29.14 8.69 -24.98
CA PRO A 639 -28.92 8.49 -26.40
C PRO A 639 -29.92 9.18 -27.30
N ARG A 640 -31.18 9.30 -26.86
CA ARG A 640 -32.28 9.91 -27.65
C ARG A 640 -32.21 11.44 -27.63
N LEU A 641 -31.79 12.03 -26.52
CA LEU A 641 -31.68 13.50 -26.36
C LEU A 641 -30.48 14.07 -27.13
N PHE A 642 -29.41 13.31 -27.33
CA PHE A 642 -28.19 13.78 -27.99
C PHE A 642 -28.11 13.38 -29.46
N ALA A 643 -28.67 12.26 -29.91
CA ALA A 643 -28.78 11.92 -31.34
C ALA A 643 -29.52 12.98 -32.17
N ALA A 644 -30.43 13.73 -31.54
CA ALA A 644 -31.16 14.82 -32.21
C ALA A 644 -30.34 16.10 -32.44
N ARG A 645 -29.15 16.26 -31.81
CA ARG A 645 -28.32 17.46 -31.96
C ARG A 645 -27.20 17.33 -32.99
N GLU A 646 -26.66 16.12 -33.23
CA GLU A 646 -25.63 15.91 -34.26
C GLU A 646 -26.16 16.05 -35.69
N VAL A 647 -27.45 15.81 -35.92
CA VAL A 647 -28.09 15.97 -37.24
C VAL A 647 -28.34 17.46 -37.60
N ARG A 648 -28.20 18.40 -36.66
CA ARG A 648 -28.42 19.84 -36.91
C ARG A 648 -27.12 20.64 -37.20
N HIS A 649 -25.96 20.02 -37.17
CA HIS A 649 -24.66 20.68 -37.41
C HIS A 649 -23.77 19.94 -38.43
N ALA A 650 -24.31 18.97 -39.22
CA ALA A 650 -23.80 18.50 -40.48
C ALA A 650 -24.68 19.05 -41.60
#